data_194fb93dbd07ab97b4554f794d742bd1
#
_entry.id   194fb93dbd07ab97b4554f794d742bd1
#
_cell.length_a   1.000
_cell.length_b   1.000
_cell.length_c   1.000
_cell.angle_alpha   90.00
_cell.angle_beta   90.00
_cell.angle_gamma   90.00
#
_symmetry.space_group_name_H-M   'P 1'
#
loop_
_entity.id
_entity.type
_entity.pdbx_description
1 polymer ?
#
loop_
_entity_poly.entity_id
_entity_poly.type
_entity_poly.pdbx_seq_one_letter_code
_entity_poly.pdbx_strand_id
1 'polypeptide(L)'
;MVMRRLMSFASGFTAAIAIMINAHGEIRVVLAAAAGTTTLLLSILYLIRYCKLPSQIFIKCSSVRGRTRKICPGSGKERPICFSDLPVGFCGEHLNSGGRYEKRDRKNRLIYARAMIILIGFLIGSFWLVMFESLIYVPAIDLSGREAAETFEVLDYPMRSSRSSRIFAKDGGGHKINLRLYDDVDVKPGDRLTVHVRFSLPQAVRDFDFLTYYRAKGIYIDAEQIGEIAVESSGNVSLKYLPAAARKAINEKLDRLFDGIELGFVKALMTGDRSDLPRSAQFALTGAGLSHIISVSGMHVVFLVSMLLFVFKRQKTAAIVAVPVMLFFVAMTGSAPSAIRALVMQTILLAAKIAGREEDPVTSLSAAILVLLIINPFCIMDIGLQLSFLATLGMILFSPRLQMKIYSAIPGKRRRNPVIKFLVNALCATISANALTMFPVLWYFGRLSLISPLSNLMSLWMVSLVFYLCTICVVLAFVWLPAAEFIAIPISLGVRYINRIASISARIPYAVLDLKNPFIFIWIIFIAFLSLLCIFNRKNMRLARVAALLAATTFGCSVILSELDMLDGDMTIALLDVGQGQSIVAMSGAYTVMIDCGGNRYPGAGNIAAEYLLNKNRQKIDMIILTHTHSDHINGIKELSENVDIEYAAIPATIASQETANTLAEYGIKVLAVDDNYLIDMAGCSIKVFRPIVKKSNEEETMCVMLSAGEFNALVTGDAAFISERILTEREELPDIELLVAGHHGSRKSTGDVLLDAARPEVAVISSGENSYGHPSEETLGRLKARGIDIYRTDKQGTVEIRVKS
;
A
#
# COMPACT_ATOMS: atom_id res chain seq x y z
N MET A 1 32.30 -10.49 -12.63
CA MET A 1 32.59 -9.12 -13.11
C MET A 1 31.43 -8.54 -13.95
N VAL A 2 30.85 -9.29 -14.87
CA VAL A 2 29.70 -8.86 -15.71
C VAL A 2 28.47 -8.55 -14.85
N MET A 3 28.14 -9.35 -13.85
CA MET A 3 26.97 -9.24 -12.96
C MET A 3 26.89 -7.87 -12.23
N ARG A 4 28.04 -7.35 -11.75
CA ARG A 4 28.06 -6.01 -11.10
C ARG A 4 27.96 -4.84 -12.09
N ARG A 5 28.17 -5.08 -13.39
CA ARG A 5 27.96 -4.08 -14.46
C ARG A 5 26.47 -3.88 -14.74
N LEU A 6 25.69 -4.97 -14.81
CA LEU A 6 24.25 -4.88 -14.99
C LEU A 6 23.57 -4.14 -13.84
N MET A 7 23.96 -4.42 -12.59
CA MET A 7 23.47 -3.67 -11.43
C MET A 7 23.77 -2.16 -11.52
N SER A 8 25.00 -1.80 -11.92
CA SER A 8 25.39 -0.39 -12.08
C SER A 8 24.60 0.29 -13.21
N PHE A 9 24.39 -0.40 -14.33
CA PHE A 9 23.56 0.09 -15.43
C PHE A 9 22.09 0.27 -15.00
N ALA A 10 21.51 -0.76 -14.39
CA ALA A 10 20.14 -0.72 -13.90
C ALA A 10 19.91 0.40 -12.88
N SER A 11 20.88 0.64 -11.98
CA SER A 11 20.80 1.73 -11.01
C SER A 11 20.73 3.11 -11.71
N GLY A 12 21.58 3.32 -12.72
CA GLY A 12 21.59 4.57 -13.50
C GLY A 12 20.29 4.76 -14.29
N PHE A 13 19.84 3.72 -14.98
CA PHE A 13 18.61 3.71 -15.76
C PHE A 13 17.38 3.99 -14.91
N THR A 14 17.25 3.31 -13.76
CA THR A 14 16.15 3.51 -12.80
C THR A 14 16.17 4.91 -12.19
N ALA A 15 17.35 5.39 -11.81
CA ALA A 15 17.52 6.75 -11.28
C ALA A 15 17.12 7.83 -12.30
N ALA A 16 17.49 7.66 -13.57
CA ALA A 16 17.06 8.56 -14.63
C ALA A 16 15.54 8.65 -14.73
N ILE A 17 14.87 7.52 -14.83
CA ILE A 17 13.42 7.47 -14.96
C ILE A 17 12.74 8.09 -13.71
N ALA A 18 13.18 7.74 -12.49
CA ALA A 18 12.61 8.27 -11.26
C ALA A 18 12.79 9.80 -11.14
N ILE A 19 13.96 10.32 -11.46
CA ILE A 19 14.25 11.76 -11.40
C ILE A 19 13.50 12.51 -12.50
N MET A 20 13.53 12.01 -13.72
CA MET A 20 12.93 12.66 -14.87
C MET A 20 11.40 12.70 -14.82
N ILE A 21 10.73 11.67 -14.28
CA ILE A 21 9.27 11.67 -14.10
C ILE A 21 8.84 12.79 -13.14
N ASN A 22 9.61 13.04 -12.06
CA ASN A 22 9.29 14.04 -11.05
C ASN A 22 9.83 15.46 -11.38
N ALA A 23 10.63 15.62 -12.44
CA ALA A 23 11.16 16.92 -12.88
C ALA A 23 10.23 17.59 -13.89
N HIS A 24 10.08 18.89 -13.83
CA HIS A 24 9.29 19.67 -14.79
C HIS A 24 10.15 20.25 -15.93
N GLY A 25 9.65 20.15 -17.17
CA GLY A 25 10.07 20.89 -18.35
C GLY A 25 11.58 21.09 -18.53
N GLU A 26 12.04 22.31 -18.36
CA GLU A 26 13.45 22.72 -18.56
C GLU A 26 14.44 21.98 -17.65
N ILE A 27 14.05 21.60 -16.43
CA ILE A 27 14.90 20.84 -15.49
C ILE A 27 15.25 19.47 -16.05
N ARG A 28 14.34 18.82 -16.80
CA ARG A 28 14.63 17.54 -17.46
C ARG A 28 15.77 17.65 -18.47
N VAL A 29 15.77 18.70 -19.28
CA VAL A 29 16.79 18.97 -20.31
C VAL A 29 18.13 19.25 -19.64
N VAL A 30 18.15 20.06 -18.58
CA VAL A 30 19.37 20.37 -17.82
C VAL A 30 19.97 19.12 -17.16
N LEU A 31 19.13 18.26 -16.54
CA LEU A 31 19.57 17.01 -15.92
C LEU A 31 20.15 16.02 -16.96
N ALA A 32 19.53 15.88 -18.10
CA ALA A 32 20.03 15.03 -19.19
C ALA A 32 21.35 15.56 -19.76
N ALA A 33 21.47 16.86 -19.98
CA ALA A 33 22.68 17.51 -20.46
C ALA A 33 23.84 17.41 -19.43
N ALA A 34 23.55 17.65 -18.14
CA ALA A 34 24.53 17.51 -17.08
C ALA A 34 25.05 16.06 -16.94
N ALA A 35 24.16 15.06 -17.07
CA ALA A 35 24.56 13.66 -17.09
C ALA A 35 25.41 13.32 -18.32
N GLY A 36 25.07 13.85 -19.49
CA GLY A 36 25.83 13.68 -20.73
C GLY A 36 27.24 14.26 -20.62
N THR A 37 27.36 15.52 -20.18
CA THR A 37 28.64 16.20 -19.99
C THR A 37 29.51 15.51 -18.95
N THR A 38 28.92 15.07 -17.83
CA THR A 38 29.64 14.34 -16.78
C THR A 38 30.14 12.97 -17.27
N THR A 39 29.34 12.28 -18.09
CA THR A 39 29.74 11.00 -18.70
C THR A 39 30.91 11.18 -19.65
N LEU A 40 30.87 12.22 -20.47
CA LEU A 40 31.93 12.56 -21.41
C LEU A 40 33.21 12.92 -20.67
N LEU A 41 33.14 13.77 -19.66
CA LEU A 41 34.28 14.16 -18.80
C LEU A 41 34.92 12.95 -18.12
N LEU A 42 34.14 12.08 -17.53
CA LEU A 42 34.65 10.86 -16.88
C LEU A 42 35.25 9.87 -17.90
N SER A 43 34.69 9.78 -19.10
CA SER A 43 35.24 8.98 -20.18
C SER A 43 36.58 9.53 -20.65
N ILE A 44 36.69 10.85 -20.81
CA ILE A 44 37.96 11.53 -21.17
C ILE A 44 39.00 11.37 -20.05
N LEU A 45 38.61 11.57 -18.80
CA LEU A 45 39.52 11.38 -17.65
C LEU A 45 39.98 9.92 -17.52
N TYR A 46 39.14 8.98 -17.80
CA TYR A 46 39.44 7.54 -17.84
C TYR A 46 40.49 7.27 -18.97
N LEU A 47 40.22 7.76 -20.16
CA LEU A 47 41.15 7.63 -21.30
C LEU A 47 42.51 8.28 -21.04
N ILE A 48 42.50 9.53 -20.55
CA ILE A 48 43.74 10.26 -20.23
C ILE A 48 44.56 9.53 -19.17
N ARG A 49 43.93 9.01 -18.13
CA ARG A 49 44.64 8.40 -17.00
C ARG A 49 45.08 6.97 -17.29
N TYR A 50 44.38 6.23 -18.15
CA TYR A 50 44.63 4.80 -18.38
C TYR A 50 45.18 4.44 -19.78
N CYS A 51 45.01 5.33 -20.80
CA CYS A 51 45.65 5.14 -22.10
C CYS A 51 47.09 5.65 -22.18
N LYS A 52 47.54 6.53 -21.23
CA LYS A 52 48.91 7.02 -21.16
C LYS A 52 49.91 6.15 -20.38
N LEU A 53 49.53 4.95 -19.94
CA LEU A 53 50.36 4.16 -19.00
C LEU A 53 50.77 2.75 -19.48
N PRO A 54 51.25 2.51 -20.72
CA PRO A 54 51.95 1.25 -20.95
C PRO A 54 53.47 1.36 -21.18
N SER A 55 54.02 2.52 -21.44
CA SER A 55 55.42 2.54 -21.96
C SER A 55 56.49 2.78 -20.93
N GLN A 56 56.24 3.32 -19.75
CA GLN A 56 57.34 3.64 -18.80
C GLN A 56 57.62 2.60 -17.71
N ILE A 57 56.65 1.72 -17.41
CA ILE A 57 56.84 0.72 -16.36
C ILE A 57 57.52 -0.54 -16.89
N PHE A 58 57.34 -0.85 -18.19
CA PHE A 58 58.00 -2.03 -18.78
C PHE A 58 59.50 -1.80 -19.05
N ILE A 59 59.94 -0.56 -19.28
CA ILE A 59 61.34 -0.24 -19.57
C ILE A 59 62.18 -0.30 -18.29
N LYS A 60 61.61 -0.03 -17.10
CA LYS A 60 62.37 -0.12 -15.85
C LYS A 60 62.57 -1.55 -15.33
N CYS A 61 61.75 -2.52 -15.71
CA CYS A 61 61.97 -3.91 -15.32
C CYS A 61 62.91 -4.67 -16.28
N SER A 62 63.01 -4.27 -17.55
CA SER A 62 63.93 -4.90 -18.49
C SER A 62 65.42 -4.44 -18.28
N SER A 63 65.65 -3.23 -17.73
CA SER A 63 67.02 -2.72 -17.45
C SER A 63 67.61 -3.35 -16.21
N VAL A 64 66.87 -4.02 -15.34
CA VAL A 64 67.41 -4.72 -14.14
C VAL A 64 67.73 -6.17 -14.44
N ARG A 65 67.24 -6.76 -15.54
CA ARG A 65 67.64 -8.13 -15.98
C ARG A 65 68.84 -8.21 -16.82
N GLY A 66 69.53 -7.08 -17.17
CA GLY A 66 70.67 -7.05 -18.06
C GLY A 66 72.02 -6.89 -17.38
N ARG A 67 72.14 -6.87 -16.04
CA ARG A 67 73.43 -6.66 -15.37
C ARG A 67 73.76 -7.66 -14.26
N THR A 68 73.82 -8.93 -14.61
CA THR A 68 74.56 -9.89 -13.75
C THR A 68 75.12 -11.01 -14.65
N ARG A 69 76.02 -10.62 -15.56
CA ARG A 69 77.02 -11.53 -16.08
C ARG A 69 78.33 -10.78 -16.04
N LYS A 70 79.00 -10.82 -14.92
CA LYS A 70 80.51 -10.70 -14.88
C LYS A 70 81.03 -12.02 -14.44
N ILE A 71 81.62 -12.69 -15.41
CA ILE A 71 82.42 -13.89 -15.26
C ILE A 71 83.68 -13.48 -14.55
N CYS A 72 84.03 -14.08 -13.40
CA CYS A 72 85.34 -14.07 -12.82
C CYS A 72 86.04 -15.29 -13.35
N PRO A 73 87.26 -15.16 -13.95
CA PRO A 73 88.07 -16.31 -14.36
C PRO A 73 88.91 -16.79 -13.18
N GLY A 74 88.80 -18.07 -12.84
CA GLY A 74 89.77 -18.73 -12.00
C GLY A 74 89.18 -19.47 -10.80
N SER A 75 89.19 -20.77 -10.90
CA SER A 75 89.11 -21.82 -9.90
C SER A 75 87.80 -22.57 -9.92
N GLY A 76 87.87 -23.77 -10.47
CA GLY A 76 86.70 -24.72 -10.48
C GLY A 76 86.45 -25.30 -9.10
N LYS A 77 85.32 -24.94 -8.57
CA LYS A 77 84.46 -25.75 -7.67
C LYS A 77 83.21 -25.04 -7.44
N GLU A 78 82.07 -25.50 -8.02
CA GLU A 78 80.77 -25.04 -7.70
C GLU A 78 80.41 -25.39 -6.25
N ARG A 79 80.13 -24.36 -5.47
CA ARG A 79 79.35 -24.49 -4.22
C ARG A 79 78.08 -23.72 -4.39
N PRO A 80 76.89 -24.30 -4.09
CA PRO A 80 75.67 -23.54 -4.07
C PRO A 80 75.66 -22.52 -2.93
N ILE A 81 75.45 -21.29 -3.25
CA ILE A 81 75.25 -20.18 -2.27
C ILE A 81 73.80 -20.35 -1.66
N CYS A 82 73.79 -20.70 -0.37
CA CYS A 82 72.53 -20.69 0.42
C CYS A 82 72.11 -19.27 0.58
N PHE A 83 70.78 -19.10 0.40
CA PHE A 83 70.06 -17.83 0.50
C PHE A 83 69.99 -17.23 1.94
N SER A 84 70.86 -17.65 2.86
CA SER A 84 70.82 -17.25 4.27
C SER A 84 71.65 -16.02 4.65
N ASP A 85 72.41 -15.48 3.73
CA ASP A 85 73.45 -14.45 4.12
C ASP A 85 73.27 -13.05 3.51
N LEU A 86 72.01 -12.70 3.21
CA LEU A 86 71.66 -11.33 2.86
C LEU A 86 70.85 -10.68 4.01
N PRO A 87 71.24 -9.46 4.43
CA PRO A 87 70.57 -8.79 5.54
C PRO A 87 69.07 -8.53 5.20
N VAL A 88 68.24 -9.02 6.08
CA VAL A 88 66.74 -9.04 5.94
C VAL A 88 66.07 -7.66 6.03
N GLY A 89 66.87 -6.56 5.91
CA GLY A 89 66.31 -5.21 6.15
C GLY A 89 65.89 -4.41 4.91
N PHE A 90 66.29 -4.78 3.68
CA PHE A 90 66.10 -3.87 2.53
C PHE A 90 65.09 -4.30 1.44
N CYS A 91 64.57 -5.54 1.48
CA CYS A 91 63.60 -6.05 0.47
C CYS A 91 62.11 -6.03 0.88
N GLY A 92 61.82 -5.86 2.18
CA GLY A 92 60.46 -5.98 2.69
C GLY A 92 59.60 -4.75 2.45
N GLU A 93 60.14 -3.55 2.45
CA GLU A 93 59.34 -2.33 2.31
C GLU A 93 59.03 -1.97 0.85
N HIS A 94 59.88 -2.26 -0.11
CA HIS A 94 59.63 -1.96 -1.51
C HIS A 94 58.66 -2.94 -2.21
N LEU A 95 58.61 -4.19 -1.78
CA LEU A 95 57.64 -5.17 -2.32
C LEU A 95 56.24 -4.94 -1.77
N ASN A 96 56.08 -4.45 -0.55
CA ASN A 96 54.79 -4.13 0.05
C ASN A 96 54.22 -2.78 -0.46
N SER A 97 55.00 -1.84 -0.91
CA SER A 97 54.53 -0.59 -1.49
C SER A 97 53.99 -0.79 -2.93
N GLY A 98 54.64 -1.60 -3.76
CA GLY A 98 54.20 -1.92 -5.12
C GLY A 98 52.85 -2.65 -5.12
N GLY A 99 52.67 -3.63 -4.25
CA GLY A 99 51.43 -4.39 -4.12
C GLY A 99 50.25 -3.56 -3.56
N ARG A 100 50.51 -2.58 -2.72
CA ARG A 100 49.49 -1.63 -2.26
C ARG A 100 49.09 -0.62 -3.35
N TYR A 101 50.03 -0.13 -4.14
CA TYR A 101 49.78 0.76 -5.27
C TYR A 101 48.96 0.07 -6.38
N GLU A 102 49.30 -1.15 -6.73
CA GLU A 102 48.60 -1.94 -7.74
C GLU A 102 47.14 -2.31 -7.30
N LYS A 103 46.94 -2.66 -6.02
CA LYS A 103 45.62 -2.89 -5.43
C LYS A 103 44.77 -1.59 -5.39
N ARG A 104 45.37 -0.44 -5.10
CA ARG A 104 44.70 0.85 -5.08
C ARG A 104 44.31 1.31 -6.49
N ASP A 105 45.19 1.12 -7.46
CA ASP A 105 44.93 1.48 -8.85
C ASP A 105 43.84 0.57 -9.47
N ARG A 106 43.85 -0.73 -9.21
CA ARG A 106 42.80 -1.68 -9.60
C ARG A 106 41.43 -1.32 -8.97
N LYS A 107 41.44 -0.88 -7.71
CA LYS A 107 40.22 -0.43 -7.03
C LYS A 107 39.67 0.84 -7.67
N ASN A 108 40.53 1.82 -7.97
CA ASN A 108 40.10 3.06 -8.63
C ASN A 108 39.57 2.81 -10.04
N ARG A 109 40.21 1.98 -10.87
CA ARG A 109 39.71 1.57 -12.19
C ARG A 109 38.30 0.99 -12.10
N LEU A 110 38.06 0.16 -11.08
CA LEU A 110 36.73 -0.47 -10.88
C LEU A 110 35.64 0.55 -10.49
N ILE A 111 36.03 1.58 -9.70
CA ILE A 111 35.10 2.66 -9.29
C ILE A 111 34.73 3.52 -10.51
N TYR A 112 35.72 3.96 -11.31
CA TYR A 112 35.48 4.75 -12.51
C TYR A 112 34.66 4.01 -13.55
N ALA A 113 34.96 2.72 -13.80
CA ALA A 113 34.19 1.90 -14.71
C ALA A 113 32.71 1.73 -14.28
N ARG A 114 32.47 1.62 -12.96
CA ARG A 114 31.09 1.55 -12.44
C ARG A 114 30.36 2.89 -12.57
N ALA A 115 31.02 4.00 -12.21
CA ALA A 115 30.43 5.33 -12.36
C ALA A 115 30.06 5.61 -13.81
N MET A 116 30.92 5.26 -14.75
CA MET A 116 30.66 5.40 -16.17
C MET A 116 29.44 4.55 -16.64
N ILE A 117 29.34 3.29 -16.19
CA ILE A 117 28.20 2.43 -16.52
C ILE A 117 26.90 2.98 -15.92
N ILE A 118 26.93 3.55 -14.71
CA ILE A 118 25.76 4.19 -14.09
C ILE A 118 25.31 5.39 -14.93
N LEU A 119 26.24 6.25 -15.36
CA LEU A 119 25.94 7.42 -16.18
C LEU A 119 25.43 7.04 -17.58
N ILE A 120 25.97 6.01 -18.21
CA ILE A 120 25.45 5.46 -19.47
C ILE A 120 24.01 4.96 -19.27
N GLY A 121 23.74 4.22 -18.17
CA GLY A 121 22.41 3.79 -17.82
C GLY A 121 21.45 4.95 -17.63
N PHE A 122 21.92 6.04 -16.98
CA PHE A 122 21.13 7.27 -16.79
C PHE A 122 20.77 7.92 -18.12
N LEU A 123 21.72 8.10 -19.03
CA LEU A 123 21.45 8.68 -20.36
C LEU A 123 20.47 7.86 -21.19
N ILE A 124 20.67 6.54 -21.23
CA ILE A 124 19.77 5.63 -21.97
C ILE A 124 18.38 5.64 -21.35
N GLY A 125 18.28 5.66 -20.00
CA GLY A 125 16.99 5.73 -19.31
C GLY A 125 16.25 7.04 -19.56
N SER A 126 16.95 8.17 -19.56
CA SER A 126 16.37 9.48 -19.91
C SER A 126 15.86 9.50 -21.35
N PHE A 127 16.67 9.04 -22.29
CA PHE A 127 16.27 8.94 -23.71
C PHE A 127 15.05 8.03 -23.90
N TRP A 128 15.05 6.86 -23.25
CA TRP A 128 13.94 5.92 -23.28
C TRP A 128 12.65 6.54 -22.78
N LEU A 129 12.69 7.25 -21.63
CA LEU A 129 11.50 7.91 -21.09
C LEU A 129 10.92 8.93 -22.06
N VAL A 130 11.77 9.83 -22.62
CA VAL A 130 11.33 10.83 -23.58
C VAL A 130 10.73 10.20 -24.84
N MET A 131 11.36 9.14 -25.35
CA MET A 131 10.84 8.38 -26.50
C MET A 131 9.50 7.72 -26.17
N PHE A 132 9.37 7.12 -25.02
CA PHE A 132 8.13 6.47 -24.56
C PHE A 132 7.00 7.50 -24.37
N GLU A 133 7.31 8.64 -23.75
CA GLU A 133 6.36 9.74 -23.59
C GLU A 133 5.87 10.24 -24.95
N SER A 134 6.77 10.52 -25.89
CA SER A 134 6.39 11.06 -27.21
C SER A 134 5.65 10.08 -28.11
N LEU A 135 5.97 8.78 -28.04
CA LEU A 135 5.39 7.78 -28.95
C LEU A 135 4.14 7.08 -28.40
N ILE A 136 3.98 7.00 -27.08
CA ILE A 136 2.93 6.19 -26.45
C ILE A 136 2.04 7.03 -25.53
N TYR A 137 2.64 7.83 -24.63
CA TYR A 137 1.87 8.53 -23.60
C TYR A 137 1.15 9.77 -24.17
N VAL A 138 1.86 10.66 -24.86
CA VAL A 138 1.29 11.89 -25.41
C VAL A 138 0.16 11.60 -26.41
N PRO A 139 0.30 10.70 -27.40
CA PRO A 139 -0.80 10.36 -28.30
C PRO A 139 -2.06 9.85 -27.58
N ALA A 140 -1.88 9.11 -26.47
CA ALA A 140 -3.02 8.62 -25.71
C ALA A 140 -3.75 9.73 -24.95
N ILE A 141 -3.03 10.67 -24.32
CA ILE A 141 -3.66 11.78 -23.57
C ILE A 141 -4.24 12.87 -24.47
N ASP A 142 -3.76 13.01 -25.70
CA ASP A 142 -4.30 13.95 -26.71
C ASP A 142 -5.74 13.59 -27.14
N LEU A 143 -6.22 12.39 -26.81
CA LEU A 143 -7.62 12.01 -26.98
C LEU A 143 -8.53 12.69 -25.94
N SER A 144 -8.00 13.20 -24.84
CA SER A 144 -8.79 13.78 -23.75
C SER A 144 -9.65 14.96 -24.22
N GLY A 145 -10.91 14.98 -23.80
CA GLY A 145 -11.91 15.97 -24.21
C GLY A 145 -12.57 15.70 -25.54
N ARG A 146 -12.14 14.67 -26.30
CA ARG A 146 -12.78 14.29 -27.57
C ARG A 146 -13.98 13.39 -27.32
N GLU A 147 -14.99 13.52 -28.18
CA GLU A 147 -16.12 12.61 -28.30
C GLU A 147 -16.03 11.91 -29.67
N ALA A 148 -16.06 10.58 -29.63
CA ALA A 148 -15.98 9.80 -30.87
C ALA A 148 -16.70 8.46 -30.74
N ALA A 149 -17.19 7.93 -31.85
CA ALA A 149 -17.62 6.54 -31.96
C ALA A 149 -16.37 5.69 -32.25
N GLU A 150 -15.99 4.85 -31.32
CA GLU A 150 -14.76 4.06 -31.40
C GLU A 150 -15.04 2.58 -31.15
N THR A 151 -14.24 1.72 -31.78
CA THR A 151 -14.29 0.27 -31.60
C THR A 151 -13.19 -0.18 -30.66
N PHE A 152 -13.58 -0.80 -29.57
CA PHE A 152 -12.70 -1.28 -28.51
C PHE A 152 -12.61 -2.81 -28.49
N GLU A 153 -11.41 -3.38 -28.41
CA GLU A 153 -11.19 -4.81 -28.12
C GLU A 153 -11.22 -5.02 -26.61
N VAL A 154 -12.15 -5.84 -26.10
CA VAL A 154 -12.28 -6.15 -24.68
C VAL A 154 -11.09 -6.99 -24.21
N LEU A 155 -10.39 -6.53 -23.17
CA LEU A 155 -9.20 -7.22 -22.63
C LEU A 155 -9.55 -8.15 -21.47
N ASP A 156 -10.58 -7.83 -20.71
CA ASP A 156 -10.97 -8.52 -19.50
C ASP A 156 -12.48 -8.49 -19.28
N TYR A 157 -12.98 -9.36 -18.40
CA TYR A 157 -14.39 -9.36 -18.03
C TYR A 157 -14.82 -8.08 -17.31
N PRO A 158 -16.10 -7.65 -17.49
CA PRO A 158 -16.61 -6.46 -16.82
C PRO A 158 -16.53 -6.55 -15.30
N MET A 159 -16.08 -5.48 -14.66
CA MET A 159 -16.19 -5.26 -13.23
C MET A 159 -17.48 -4.48 -12.96
N ARG A 160 -18.51 -5.18 -12.45
CA ARG A 160 -19.83 -4.59 -12.20
C ARG A 160 -19.84 -3.80 -10.90
N SER A 161 -20.46 -2.64 -10.93
CA SER A 161 -20.82 -1.82 -9.78
C SER A 161 -22.32 -1.56 -9.83
N SER A 162 -22.93 -1.02 -8.78
CA SER A 162 -24.38 -0.78 -8.69
C SER A 162 -24.95 0.11 -9.81
N ARG A 163 -24.16 0.97 -10.43
CA ARG A 163 -24.61 1.95 -11.44
C ARG A 163 -23.85 1.91 -12.77
N SER A 164 -22.77 1.16 -12.87
CA SER A 164 -21.95 1.12 -14.08
C SER A 164 -21.06 -0.12 -14.10
N SER A 165 -20.63 -0.52 -15.29
CA SER A 165 -19.64 -1.57 -15.50
C SER A 165 -18.34 -0.94 -15.98
N ARG A 166 -17.19 -1.40 -15.45
CA ARG A 166 -15.86 -1.01 -15.92
C ARG A 166 -15.22 -2.14 -16.68
N ILE A 167 -14.67 -1.82 -17.84
CA ILE A 167 -14.01 -2.78 -18.72
C ILE A 167 -12.64 -2.24 -19.10
N PHE A 168 -11.62 -3.06 -19.01
CA PHE A 168 -10.34 -2.75 -19.62
C PHE A 168 -10.39 -3.17 -21.08
N ALA A 169 -10.20 -2.20 -21.96
CA ALA A 169 -10.29 -2.39 -23.40
C ALA A 169 -9.06 -1.80 -24.10
N LYS A 170 -8.93 -2.07 -25.37
CA LYS A 170 -7.89 -1.53 -26.26
C LYS A 170 -8.56 -0.85 -27.45
N ASP A 171 -8.14 0.38 -27.74
CA ASP A 171 -8.62 1.11 -28.93
C ASP A 171 -7.93 0.64 -30.22
N GLY A 172 -8.37 1.17 -31.36
CA GLY A 172 -7.76 0.93 -32.67
C GLY A 172 -6.30 1.41 -32.76
N GLY A 173 -5.90 2.38 -31.96
CA GLY A 173 -4.53 2.88 -31.81
C GLY A 173 -3.61 2.01 -30.97
N GLY A 174 -4.18 1.04 -30.28
CA GLY A 174 -3.42 0.12 -29.44
C GLY A 174 -3.27 0.56 -27.98
N HIS A 175 -3.90 1.65 -27.54
CA HIS A 175 -3.84 2.14 -26.18
C HIS A 175 -4.79 1.35 -25.28
N LYS A 176 -4.34 1.06 -24.05
CA LYS A 176 -5.21 0.49 -23.02
C LYS A 176 -6.05 1.59 -22.40
N ILE A 177 -7.34 1.35 -22.33
CA ILE A 177 -8.35 2.29 -21.87
C ILE A 177 -9.17 1.65 -20.76
N ASN A 178 -9.56 2.43 -19.76
CA ASN A 178 -10.56 2.08 -18.78
C ASN A 178 -11.91 2.61 -19.25
N LEU A 179 -12.75 1.72 -19.79
CA LEU A 179 -14.04 2.04 -20.38
C LEU A 179 -15.13 1.88 -19.30
N ARG A 180 -15.88 2.95 -19.05
CA ARG A 180 -17.05 2.94 -18.17
C ARG A 180 -18.32 2.85 -19.00
N LEU A 181 -19.12 1.81 -18.75
CA LEU A 181 -20.42 1.58 -19.39
C LEU A 181 -21.54 1.71 -18.37
N TYR A 182 -22.64 2.31 -18.78
CA TYR A 182 -23.84 2.45 -17.95
C TYR A 182 -24.88 1.38 -18.26
N ASP A 183 -24.83 0.79 -19.46
CA ASP A 183 -25.66 -0.33 -19.85
C ASP A 183 -25.08 -1.65 -19.33
N ASP A 184 -25.96 -2.60 -18.95
CA ASP A 184 -25.54 -3.94 -18.55
C ASP A 184 -25.28 -4.80 -19.79
N VAL A 185 -24.03 -4.91 -20.17
CA VAL A 185 -23.61 -5.64 -21.37
C VAL A 185 -22.83 -6.89 -20.96
N ASP A 186 -23.27 -8.05 -21.43
CA ASP A 186 -22.52 -9.30 -21.24
C ASP A 186 -21.48 -9.47 -22.36
N VAL A 187 -20.24 -9.15 -22.06
CA VAL A 187 -19.12 -9.21 -22.99
C VAL A 187 -18.01 -10.10 -22.46
N LYS A 188 -17.26 -10.68 -23.40
CA LYS A 188 -16.12 -11.58 -23.13
C LYS A 188 -14.82 -10.96 -23.64
N PRO A 189 -13.69 -11.32 -23.04
CA PRO A 189 -12.38 -10.93 -23.58
C PRO A 189 -12.23 -11.38 -25.04
N GLY A 190 -11.88 -10.43 -25.91
CA GLY A 190 -11.78 -10.59 -27.36
C GLY A 190 -12.97 -10.09 -28.15
N ASP A 191 -14.10 -9.79 -27.51
CA ASP A 191 -15.23 -9.15 -28.19
C ASP A 191 -14.87 -7.71 -28.60
N ARG A 192 -15.55 -7.19 -29.62
CA ARG A 192 -15.41 -5.81 -30.07
C ARG A 192 -16.64 -5.02 -29.67
N LEU A 193 -16.40 -3.89 -29.02
CA LEU A 193 -17.43 -2.94 -28.61
C LEU A 193 -17.31 -1.67 -29.42
N THR A 194 -18.32 -1.34 -30.19
CA THR A 194 -18.41 -0.04 -30.84
C THR A 194 -19.35 0.84 -30.01
N VAL A 195 -18.78 1.91 -29.43
CA VAL A 195 -19.46 2.77 -28.46
C VAL A 195 -19.15 4.22 -28.77
N HIS A 196 -20.13 5.11 -28.67
CA HIS A 196 -19.88 6.54 -28.65
C HIS A 196 -19.44 6.95 -27.25
N VAL A 197 -18.20 7.43 -27.13
CA VAL A 197 -17.56 7.72 -25.84
C VAL A 197 -17.01 9.13 -25.76
N ARG A 198 -16.94 9.65 -24.54
CA ARG A 198 -16.17 10.84 -24.18
C ARG A 198 -14.89 10.40 -23.49
N PHE A 199 -13.76 10.83 -24.03
CA PHE A 199 -12.45 10.58 -23.44
C PHE A 199 -12.12 11.61 -22.36
N SER A 200 -11.59 11.15 -21.22
CA SER A 200 -11.16 12.01 -20.12
C SER A 200 -9.90 11.48 -19.47
N LEU A 201 -9.12 12.38 -18.86
CA LEU A 201 -8.00 11.94 -18.02
C LEU A 201 -8.56 11.28 -16.74
N PRO A 202 -7.93 10.21 -16.26
CA PRO A 202 -8.26 9.65 -14.95
C PRO A 202 -8.17 10.73 -13.87
N GLN A 203 -9.26 10.99 -13.18
CA GLN A 203 -9.30 12.05 -12.17
C GLN A 203 -8.79 11.54 -10.83
N ALA A 204 -8.05 12.39 -10.12
CA ALA A 204 -7.77 12.14 -8.72
C ALA A 204 -9.08 12.27 -7.92
N VAL A 205 -9.43 11.23 -7.18
CA VAL A 205 -10.55 11.28 -6.25
C VAL A 205 -9.98 11.50 -4.86
N ARG A 206 -10.04 12.73 -4.40
CA ARG A 206 -9.62 13.23 -3.07
C ARG A 206 -8.26 12.68 -2.59
N ASP A 207 -8.23 11.53 -1.91
CA ASP A 207 -7.03 10.97 -1.30
C ASP A 207 -6.29 9.94 -2.17
N PHE A 208 -6.85 9.60 -3.36
CA PHE A 208 -6.26 8.60 -4.24
C PHE A 208 -5.99 9.16 -5.63
N ASP A 209 -4.72 9.19 -6.02
CA ASP A 209 -4.27 9.61 -7.34
C ASP A 209 -4.46 8.47 -8.37
N PHE A 210 -5.68 8.39 -8.93
CA PHE A 210 -5.99 7.43 -10.00
C PHE A 210 -5.15 7.66 -11.25
N LEU A 211 -4.74 8.90 -11.55
CA LEU A 211 -3.89 9.19 -12.70
C LEU A 211 -2.56 8.47 -12.58
N THR A 212 -1.87 8.64 -11.45
CA THR A 212 -0.59 7.94 -11.18
C THR A 212 -0.77 6.42 -11.14
N TYR A 213 -1.84 5.95 -10.51
CA TYR A 213 -2.14 4.52 -10.40
C TYR A 213 -2.37 3.85 -11.76
N TYR A 214 -3.21 4.41 -12.62
CA TYR A 214 -3.50 3.85 -13.93
C TYR A 214 -2.31 4.01 -14.89
N ARG A 215 -1.61 5.15 -14.84
CA ARG A 215 -0.39 5.41 -15.60
C ARG A 215 0.69 4.35 -15.31
N ALA A 216 0.87 3.99 -14.06
CA ALA A 216 1.78 2.92 -13.67
C ALA A 216 1.37 1.54 -14.23
N LYS A 217 0.10 1.33 -14.52
CA LYS A 217 -0.46 0.12 -15.17
C LYS A 217 -0.52 0.18 -16.70
N GLY A 218 -0.08 1.29 -17.30
CA GLY A 218 -0.12 1.50 -18.75
C GLY A 218 -1.50 1.85 -19.29
N ILE A 219 -2.38 2.41 -18.45
CA ILE A 219 -3.68 2.95 -18.80
C ILE A 219 -3.56 4.47 -18.65
N TYR A 220 -3.73 5.20 -19.74
CA TYR A 220 -3.43 6.64 -19.77
C TYR A 220 -4.66 7.51 -19.88
N ILE A 221 -5.79 6.93 -20.31
CA ILE A 221 -7.02 7.64 -20.56
C ILE A 221 -8.23 6.79 -20.15
N ASP A 222 -9.26 7.43 -19.65
CA ASP A 222 -10.57 6.86 -19.37
C ASP A 222 -11.51 7.20 -20.54
N ALA A 223 -12.46 6.30 -20.81
CA ALA A 223 -13.54 6.54 -21.76
C ALA A 223 -14.88 6.28 -21.06
N GLU A 224 -15.82 7.20 -21.22
CA GLU A 224 -17.15 7.13 -20.63
C GLU A 224 -18.19 7.04 -21.74
N GLN A 225 -19.11 6.10 -21.62
CA GLN A 225 -20.21 5.90 -22.56
C GLN A 225 -21.13 7.13 -22.57
N ILE A 226 -21.44 7.64 -23.78
CA ILE A 226 -22.45 8.70 -23.99
C ILE A 226 -23.52 8.29 -25.01
N GLY A 227 -23.39 7.15 -25.67
CA GLY A 227 -24.32 6.66 -26.70
C GLY A 227 -24.60 5.18 -26.60
N GLU A 228 -25.27 4.64 -27.60
CA GLU A 228 -25.61 3.21 -27.71
C GLU A 228 -24.37 2.33 -27.90
N ILE A 229 -24.45 1.08 -27.46
CA ILE A 229 -23.40 0.09 -27.56
C ILE A 229 -23.76 -0.95 -28.62
N ALA A 230 -22.87 -1.18 -29.56
CA ALA A 230 -22.94 -2.30 -30.48
C ALA A 230 -21.85 -3.33 -30.08
N VAL A 231 -22.24 -4.58 -29.93
CA VAL A 231 -21.36 -5.69 -29.53
C VAL A 231 -21.16 -6.64 -30.70
N GLU A 232 -19.95 -6.81 -31.13
CA GLU A 232 -19.54 -7.84 -32.07
C GLU A 232 -18.82 -8.96 -31.31
N SER A 233 -19.48 -10.10 -31.17
CA SER A 233 -18.89 -11.26 -30.49
C SER A 233 -17.82 -11.93 -31.36
N SER A 234 -16.66 -12.20 -30.81
CA SER A 234 -15.56 -12.88 -31.52
C SER A 234 -15.77 -14.38 -31.71
N GLY A 235 -16.85 -14.94 -31.16
CA GLY A 235 -17.23 -16.35 -31.26
C GLY A 235 -16.33 -17.31 -30.48
N ASN A 236 -15.04 -17.30 -30.66
CA ASN A 236 -14.09 -18.15 -29.95
C ASN A 236 -13.11 -17.36 -29.11
N VAL A 237 -12.83 -17.81 -27.89
CA VAL A 237 -11.81 -17.21 -27.03
C VAL A 237 -10.41 -17.49 -27.60
N SER A 238 -9.74 -16.47 -28.09
CA SER A 238 -8.34 -16.58 -28.56
C SER A 238 -7.43 -17.02 -27.41
N LEU A 239 -6.34 -17.74 -27.73
CA LEU A 239 -5.30 -18.14 -26.77
C LEU A 239 -4.77 -16.98 -25.92
N LYS A 240 -4.78 -15.76 -26.43
CA LYS A 240 -4.41 -14.52 -25.73
C LYS A 240 -5.28 -14.28 -24.49
N TYR A 241 -6.57 -14.63 -24.53
CA TYR A 241 -7.53 -14.38 -23.46
C TYR A 241 -7.83 -15.60 -22.59
N LEU A 242 -7.18 -16.73 -22.88
CA LEU A 242 -7.31 -17.96 -22.07
C LEU A 242 -7.02 -17.73 -20.56
N PRO A 243 -6.03 -16.93 -20.15
CA PRO A 243 -5.82 -16.65 -18.72
C PRO A 243 -7.01 -15.95 -18.05
N ALA A 244 -7.65 -14.99 -18.71
CA ALA A 244 -8.83 -14.30 -18.17
C ALA A 244 -10.03 -15.26 -18.08
N ALA A 245 -10.26 -16.10 -19.11
CA ALA A 245 -11.29 -17.12 -19.09
C ALA A 245 -11.06 -18.16 -17.98
N ALA A 246 -9.81 -18.59 -17.78
CA ALA A 246 -9.45 -19.49 -16.70
C ALA A 246 -9.70 -18.87 -15.32
N ARG A 247 -9.37 -17.57 -15.13
CA ARG A 247 -9.67 -16.84 -13.90
C ARG A 247 -11.17 -16.88 -13.59
N LYS A 248 -12.03 -16.55 -14.55
CA LYS A 248 -13.48 -16.59 -14.40
C LYS A 248 -13.95 -18.00 -14.02
N ALA A 249 -13.53 -19.02 -14.76
CA ALA A 249 -13.91 -20.40 -14.50
C ALA A 249 -13.45 -20.90 -13.14
N ILE A 250 -12.26 -20.49 -12.67
CA ILE A 250 -11.77 -20.81 -11.32
C ILE A 250 -12.64 -20.11 -10.28
N ASN A 251 -12.93 -18.82 -10.42
CA ASN A 251 -13.77 -18.08 -9.48
C ASN A 251 -15.16 -18.73 -9.36
N GLU A 252 -15.79 -19.11 -10.47
CA GLU A 252 -17.10 -19.80 -10.48
C GLU A 252 -17.06 -21.16 -9.75
N LYS A 253 -15.92 -21.87 -9.78
CA LYS A 253 -15.76 -23.11 -8.99
C LYS A 253 -15.56 -22.82 -7.51
N LEU A 254 -14.81 -21.75 -7.18
CA LEU A 254 -14.59 -21.32 -5.80
C LEU A 254 -15.87 -20.82 -5.15
N ASP A 255 -16.76 -20.14 -5.89
CA ASP A 255 -18.09 -19.71 -5.44
C ASP A 255 -19.00 -20.87 -4.97
N ARG A 256 -18.75 -22.08 -5.49
CA ARG A 256 -19.48 -23.30 -5.08
C ARG A 256 -18.89 -24.00 -3.87
N LEU A 257 -17.65 -23.70 -3.51
CA LEU A 257 -16.87 -24.43 -2.50
C LEU A 257 -16.70 -23.65 -1.21
N PHE A 258 -16.78 -22.32 -1.27
CA PHE A 258 -16.46 -21.45 -0.15
C PHE A 258 -17.47 -20.30 -0.07
N ASP A 259 -17.65 -19.76 1.14
CA ASP A 259 -18.52 -18.63 1.43
C ASP A 259 -17.78 -17.57 2.27
N GLY A 260 -18.31 -16.35 2.31
CA GLY A 260 -17.88 -15.28 3.21
C GLY A 260 -16.38 -14.96 3.13
N ILE A 261 -15.71 -14.92 4.29
CA ILE A 261 -14.27 -14.57 4.41
C ILE A 261 -13.41 -15.59 3.68
N GLU A 262 -13.75 -16.88 3.76
CA GLU A 262 -13.01 -17.97 3.13
C GLU A 262 -12.99 -17.82 1.62
N LEU A 263 -14.12 -17.53 1.01
CA LEU A 263 -14.25 -17.29 -0.42
C LEU A 263 -13.37 -16.12 -0.87
N GLY A 264 -13.55 -14.96 -0.24
CA GLY A 264 -12.79 -13.76 -0.59
C GLY A 264 -11.28 -13.95 -0.44
N PHE A 265 -10.85 -14.67 0.63
CA PHE A 265 -9.43 -14.95 0.86
C PHE A 265 -8.85 -15.91 -0.20
N VAL A 266 -9.56 -16.99 -0.52
CA VAL A 266 -9.11 -17.99 -1.51
C VAL A 266 -9.08 -17.39 -2.92
N LYS A 267 -10.08 -16.59 -3.32
CA LYS A 267 -10.07 -15.84 -4.59
C LYS A 267 -8.88 -14.88 -4.66
N ALA A 268 -8.65 -14.08 -3.61
CA ALA A 268 -7.51 -13.18 -3.55
C ALA A 268 -6.16 -13.91 -3.69
N LEU A 269 -6.04 -15.09 -3.08
CA LEU A 269 -4.83 -15.92 -3.09
C LEU A 269 -4.58 -16.58 -4.45
N MET A 270 -5.63 -17.09 -5.11
CA MET A 270 -5.52 -17.91 -6.33
C MET A 270 -5.61 -17.08 -7.60
N THR A 271 -6.51 -16.12 -7.66
CA THR A 271 -6.83 -15.35 -8.87
C THR A 271 -6.50 -13.86 -8.76
N GLY A 272 -6.21 -13.38 -7.55
CA GLY A 272 -5.96 -11.97 -7.26
C GLY A 272 -7.24 -11.13 -7.12
N ASP A 273 -8.40 -11.75 -7.20
CA ASP A 273 -9.70 -11.10 -7.02
C ASP A 273 -9.99 -10.91 -5.53
N ARG A 274 -10.25 -9.68 -5.12
CA ARG A 274 -10.51 -9.28 -3.73
C ARG A 274 -11.91 -8.72 -3.52
N SER A 275 -12.75 -8.78 -4.54
CA SER A 275 -14.10 -8.20 -4.50
C SER A 275 -14.94 -8.77 -3.35
N ASP A 276 -14.82 -10.08 -3.10
CA ASP A 276 -15.59 -10.80 -2.09
C ASP A 276 -14.91 -10.84 -0.70
N LEU A 277 -13.74 -10.23 -0.54
CA LEU A 277 -13.06 -10.20 0.76
C LEU A 277 -13.65 -9.09 1.63
N PRO A 278 -14.29 -9.43 2.77
CA PRO A 278 -14.87 -8.45 3.68
C PRO A 278 -13.83 -7.43 4.14
N ARG A 279 -14.26 -6.18 4.31
CA ARG A 279 -13.40 -5.09 4.74
C ARG A 279 -12.80 -5.32 6.13
N SER A 280 -13.58 -5.89 7.05
CA SER A 280 -13.10 -6.30 8.38
C SER A 280 -11.87 -7.21 8.30
N ALA A 281 -11.90 -8.20 7.40
CA ALA A 281 -10.73 -9.07 7.15
C ALA A 281 -9.56 -8.30 6.53
N GLN A 282 -9.83 -7.36 5.61
CA GLN A 282 -8.78 -6.51 5.01
C GLN A 282 -8.12 -5.62 6.08
N PHE A 283 -8.90 -5.00 6.99
CA PHE A 283 -8.37 -4.20 8.09
C PHE A 283 -7.55 -5.04 9.07
N ALA A 284 -8.04 -6.20 9.47
CA ALA A 284 -7.30 -7.11 10.35
C ALA A 284 -5.96 -7.52 9.73
N LEU A 285 -5.94 -7.90 8.44
CA LEU A 285 -4.72 -8.25 7.71
C LEU A 285 -3.76 -7.05 7.59
N THR A 286 -4.29 -5.85 7.38
CA THR A 286 -3.48 -4.62 7.26
C THR A 286 -2.87 -4.25 8.61
N GLY A 287 -3.64 -4.25 9.68
CA GLY A 287 -3.17 -3.99 11.04
C GLY A 287 -2.11 -5.00 11.49
N ALA A 288 -2.27 -6.27 11.15
CA ALA A 288 -1.28 -7.31 11.40
C ALA A 288 -0.02 -7.21 10.51
N GLY A 289 0.00 -6.34 9.49
CA GLY A 289 1.10 -6.27 8.50
C GLY A 289 1.11 -7.45 7.51
N LEU A 290 -0.04 -8.07 7.28
CA LEU A 290 -0.23 -9.24 6.43
C LEU A 290 -0.89 -8.92 5.07
N SER A 291 -1.13 -7.65 4.72
CA SER A 291 -1.78 -7.23 3.46
C SER A 291 -1.12 -7.80 2.20
N HIS A 292 0.18 -8.09 2.26
CA HIS A 292 0.92 -8.68 1.15
C HIS A 292 0.52 -10.14 0.83
N ILE A 293 -0.20 -10.82 1.72
CA ILE A 293 -0.70 -12.19 1.53
C ILE A 293 -1.87 -12.21 0.55
N ILE A 294 -2.79 -11.25 0.67
CA ILE A 294 -3.96 -11.12 -0.21
C ILE A 294 -3.64 -10.40 -1.53
N SER A 295 -2.43 -9.89 -1.67
CA SER A 295 -1.93 -9.33 -2.93
C SER A 295 -1.12 -10.38 -3.68
N VAL A 296 -1.45 -10.64 -4.94
CA VAL A 296 -0.61 -11.53 -5.75
C VAL A 296 0.81 -10.99 -5.80
N SER A 297 1.72 -11.74 -5.22
CA SER A 297 3.09 -11.30 -4.96
C SER A 297 4.11 -12.35 -5.46
N GLY A 298 5.38 -11.97 -5.37
CA GLY A 298 6.46 -12.91 -5.66
C GLY A 298 6.43 -14.20 -4.86
N MET A 299 5.82 -14.19 -3.68
CA MET A 299 5.67 -15.38 -2.83
C MET A 299 4.82 -16.46 -3.50
N HIS A 300 3.70 -16.10 -4.12
CA HIS A 300 2.81 -17.03 -4.83
C HIS A 300 3.53 -17.70 -6.02
N VAL A 301 4.31 -16.92 -6.77
CA VAL A 301 5.15 -17.45 -7.87
C VAL A 301 6.19 -18.45 -7.33
N VAL A 302 6.82 -18.15 -6.19
CA VAL A 302 7.78 -19.06 -5.54
C VAL A 302 7.09 -20.33 -5.04
N PHE A 303 5.90 -20.23 -4.46
CA PHE A 303 5.13 -21.42 -4.03
C PHE A 303 4.80 -22.32 -5.23
N LEU A 304 4.34 -21.74 -6.34
CA LEU A 304 4.05 -22.47 -7.56
C LEU A 304 5.28 -23.19 -8.09
N VAL A 305 6.42 -22.50 -8.18
CA VAL A 305 7.71 -23.12 -8.60
C VAL A 305 8.12 -24.22 -7.65
N SER A 306 8.00 -24.02 -6.34
CA SER A 306 8.37 -25.02 -5.33
C SER A 306 7.51 -26.28 -5.44
N MET A 307 6.21 -26.11 -5.71
CA MET A 307 5.29 -27.22 -5.95
C MET A 307 5.70 -28.01 -7.20
N LEU A 308 6.01 -27.32 -8.30
CA LEU A 308 6.45 -27.99 -9.54
C LEU A 308 7.79 -28.71 -9.37
N LEU A 309 8.74 -28.11 -8.63
CA LEU A 309 10.03 -28.76 -8.30
C LEU A 309 9.85 -30.00 -7.41
N PHE A 310 8.81 -30.01 -6.57
CA PHE A 310 8.47 -31.19 -5.75
C PHE A 310 7.86 -32.31 -6.59
N VAL A 311 6.94 -31.98 -7.51
CA VAL A 311 6.25 -32.94 -8.40
C VAL A 311 7.24 -33.55 -9.42
N PHE A 312 8.04 -32.69 -10.05
CA PHE A 312 9.00 -33.14 -11.07
C PHE A 312 10.37 -33.40 -10.43
N LYS A 313 10.72 -34.65 -10.18
CA LYS A 313 12.01 -35.05 -9.58
C LYS A 313 13.24 -34.56 -10.36
N ARG A 314 13.12 -34.40 -11.69
CA ARG A 314 14.18 -33.87 -12.56
C ARG A 314 14.15 -32.35 -12.62
N GLN A 315 15.15 -31.69 -12.06
CA GLN A 315 15.24 -30.21 -11.98
C GLN A 315 15.14 -29.52 -13.35
N LYS A 316 15.70 -30.11 -14.43
CA LYS A 316 15.59 -29.54 -15.77
C LYS A 316 14.16 -29.57 -16.31
N THR A 317 13.46 -30.70 -16.14
CA THR A 317 12.05 -30.84 -16.56
C THR A 317 11.17 -29.89 -15.76
N ALA A 318 11.36 -29.82 -14.42
CA ALA A 318 10.63 -28.90 -13.57
C ALA A 318 10.82 -27.44 -14.01
N ALA A 319 12.04 -27.03 -14.35
CA ALA A 319 12.32 -25.66 -14.78
C ALA A 319 11.69 -25.31 -16.15
N ILE A 320 11.69 -26.25 -17.09
CA ILE A 320 11.07 -26.06 -18.42
C ILE A 320 9.54 -25.91 -18.28
N VAL A 321 8.90 -26.71 -17.41
CA VAL A 321 7.46 -26.63 -17.15
C VAL A 321 7.09 -25.40 -16.33
N ALA A 322 7.96 -25.01 -15.38
CA ALA A 322 7.66 -23.90 -14.48
C ALA A 322 7.52 -22.56 -15.21
N VAL A 323 8.33 -22.28 -16.25
CA VAL A 323 8.28 -20.99 -16.95
C VAL A 323 6.92 -20.73 -17.62
N PRO A 324 6.37 -21.62 -18.46
CA PRO A 324 5.05 -21.39 -19.05
C PRO A 324 3.93 -21.39 -18.00
N VAL A 325 4.00 -22.20 -16.95
CA VAL A 325 3.01 -22.20 -15.87
C VAL A 325 3.05 -20.89 -15.09
N MET A 326 4.24 -20.37 -14.76
CA MET A 326 4.38 -19.06 -14.13
C MET A 326 3.84 -17.93 -15.02
N LEU A 327 4.14 -17.97 -16.32
CA LEU A 327 3.66 -16.97 -17.29
C LEU A 327 2.13 -16.97 -17.33
N PHE A 328 1.52 -18.15 -17.41
CA PHE A 328 0.07 -18.32 -17.39
C PHE A 328 -0.53 -17.81 -16.07
N PHE A 329 0.04 -18.17 -14.93
CA PHE A 329 -0.42 -17.72 -13.62
C PHE A 329 -0.35 -16.21 -13.47
N VAL A 330 0.78 -15.58 -13.87
CA VAL A 330 0.94 -14.12 -13.82
C VAL A 330 -0.06 -13.42 -14.74
N ALA A 331 -0.29 -13.94 -15.95
CA ALA A 331 -1.30 -13.40 -16.87
C ALA A 331 -2.72 -13.54 -16.30
N MET A 332 -3.05 -14.70 -15.71
CA MET A 332 -4.34 -14.97 -15.07
C MET A 332 -4.64 -14.02 -13.92
N THR A 333 -3.62 -13.67 -13.12
CA THR A 333 -3.76 -12.79 -11.96
C THR A 333 -3.66 -11.29 -12.28
N GLY A 334 -3.78 -10.90 -13.56
CA GLY A 334 -3.82 -9.50 -13.99
C GLY A 334 -2.46 -8.84 -14.17
N SER A 335 -1.37 -9.62 -14.27
CA SER A 335 -0.02 -9.14 -14.61
C SER A 335 0.50 -8.03 -13.69
N ALA A 336 0.25 -8.14 -12.38
CA ALA A 336 0.74 -7.17 -11.40
C ALA A 336 2.27 -7.01 -11.50
N PRO A 337 2.84 -5.79 -11.41
CA PRO A 337 4.29 -5.56 -11.54
C PRO A 337 5.14 -6.39 -10.56
N SER A 338 4.63 -6.63 -9.35
CA SER A 338 5.28 -7.51 -8.35
C SER A 338 5.36 -8.96 -8.80
N ALA A 339 4.33 -9.48 -9.49
CA ALA A 339 4.30 -10.83 -10.02
C ALA A 339 5.19 -10.97 -11.27
N ILE A 340 5.20 -9.98 -12.16
CA ILE A 340 6.10 -9.94 -13.33
C ILE A 340 7.57 -9.91 -12.88
N ARG A 341 7.90 -9.11 -11.87
CA ARG A 341 9.25 -9.11 -11.26
C ARG A 341 9.65 -10.51 -10.82
N ALA A 342 8.77 -11.20 -10.10
CA ALA A 342 9.05 -12.54 -9.62
C ALA A 342 9.19 -13.55 -10.76
N LEU A 343 8.36 -13.47 -11.79
CA LEU A 343 8.46 -14.28 -13.00
C LEU A 343 9.84 -14.14 -13.65
N VAL A 344 10.30 -12.90 -13.90
CA VAL A 344 11.60 -12.64 -14.51
C VAL A 344 12.73 -13.16 -13.63
N MET A 345 12.69 -12.87 -12.32
CA MET A 345 13.72 -13.34 -11.38
C MET A 345 13.79 -14.88 -11.32
N GLN A 346 12.66 -15.56 -11.17
CA GLN A 346 12.61 -17.02 -11.10
C GLN A 346 13.04 -17.66 -12.43
N THR A 347 12.66 -17.09 -13.56
CA THR A 347 13.10 -17.56 -14.88
C THR A 347 14.63 -17.50 -15.01
N ILE A 348 15.25 -16.39 -14.59
CA ILE A 348 16.72 -16.24 -14.62
C ILE A 348 17.40 -17.24 -13.66
N LEU A 349 16.85 -17.40 -12.44
CA LEU A 349 17.40 -18.35 -11.47
C LEU A 349 17.30 -19.79 -11.95
N LEU A 350 16.15 -20.18 -12.53
CA LEU A 350 15.97 -21.52 -13.13
C LEU A 350 16.88 -21.73 -14.33
N ALA A 351 17.04 -20.72 -15.19
CA ALA A 351 17.97 -20.78 -16.33
C ALA A 351 19.42 -20.92 -15.88
N ALA A 352 19.83 -20.23 -14.82
CA ALA A 352 21.15 -20.36 -14.23
C ALA A 352 21.41 -21.79 -13.73
N LYS A 353 20.45 -22.41 -13.06
CA LYS A 353 20.50 -23.82 -12.63
C LYS A 353 20.68 -24.79 -13.79
N ILE A 354 19.90 -24.59 -14.87
CA ILE A 354 20.01 -25.44 -16.09
C ILE A 354 21.39 -25.30 -16.73
N ALA A 355 21.92 -24.06 -16.78
CA ALA A 355 23.20 -23.74 -17.37
C ALA A 355 24.41 -24.10 -16.46
N GLY A 356 24.20 -24.66 -15.28
CA GLY A 356 25.23 -24.95 -14.30
C GLY A 356 26.02 -23.73 -13.80
N ARG A 357 25.37 -22.55 -13.78
CA ARG A 357 25.94 -21.27 -13.29
C ARG A 357 25.48 -20.97 -11.88
N GLU A 358 26.30 -20.23 -11.15
CA GLU A 358 25.94 -19.72 -9.80
C GLU A 358 24.75 -18.76 -9.90
N GLU A 359 23.82 -18.90 -8.95
CA GLU A 359 22.68 -18.00 -8.80
C GLU A 359 23.14 -16.66 -8.23
N ASP A 360 22.81 -15.55 -8.92
CA ASP A 360 23.02 -14.20 -8.41
C ASP A 360 21.69 -13.44 -8.30
N PRO A 361 21.10 -13.38 -7.09
CA PRO A 361 19.83 -12.69 -6.86
C PRO A 361 19.89 -11.19 -7.19
N VAL A 362 21.03 -10.54 -7.02
CA VAL A 362 21.19 -9.11 -7.34
C VAL A 362 21.09 -8.87 -8.84
N THR A 363 21.73 -9.69 -9.65
CA THR A 363 21.64 -9.60 -11.11
C THR A 363 20.23 -9.90 -11.60
N SER A 364 19.57 -10.91 -11.04
CA SER A 364 18.19 -11.27 -11.38
C SER A 364 17.22 -10.12 -11.03
N LEU A 365 17.40 -9.48 -9.87
CA LEU A 365 16.60 -8.31 -9.47
C LEU A 365 16.84 -7.12 -10.39
N SER A 366 18.10 -6.87 -10.77
CA SER A 366 18.48 -5.78 -11.69
C SER A 366 17.90 -6.00 -13.10
N ALA A 367 17.90 -7.25 -13.58
CA ALA A 367 17.28 -7.58 -14.87
C ALA A 367 15.76 -7.39 -14.82
N ALA A 368 15.11 -7.80 -13.71
CA ALA A 368 13.67 -7.67 -13.57
C ALA A 368 13.20 -6.21 -13.58
N ILE A 369 13.90 -5.30 -12.88
CA ILE A 369 13.53 -3.87 -12.90
C ILE A 369 13.73 -3.27 -14.29
N LEU A 370 14.81 -3.63 -15.01
CA LEU A 370 15.04 -3.16 -16.37
C LEU A 370 13.94 -3.61 -17.33
N VAL A 371 13.54 -4.88 -17.27
CA VAL A 371 12.45 -5.41 -18.11
C VAL A 371 11.15 -4.63 -17.87
N LEU A 372 10.80 -4.39 -16.61
CA LEU A 372 9.59 -3.65 -16.25
C LEU A 372 9.64 -2.20 -16.75
N LEU A 373 10.75 -1.49 -16.54
CA LEU A 373 10.93 -0.10 -16.99
C LEU A 373 11.02 0.06 -18.52
N ILE A 374 11.46 -0.97 -19.22
CA ILE A 374 11.43 -1.01 -20.70
C ILE A 374 9.99 -1.16 -21.19
N ILE A 375 9.16 -1.99 -20.53
CA ILE A 375 7.76 -2.20 -20.89
C ILE A 375 6.92 -0.95 -20.62
N ASN A 376 7.07 -0.39 -19.41
CA ASN A 376 6.39 0.82 -18.98
C ASN A 376 7.28 1.58 -17.98
N PRO A 377 7.90 2.71 -18.35
CA PRO A 377 8.75 3.47 -17.43
C PRO A 377 7.98 4.03 -16.24
N PHE A 378 6.68 4.30 -16.38
CA PHE A 378 5.85 4.79 -15.29
C PHE A 378 5.55 3.74 -14.21
N CYS A 379 5.82 2.45 -14.46
CA CYS A 379 5.63 1.42 -13.43
C CYS A 379 6.49 1.63 -12.17
N ILE A 380 7.52 2.48 -12.23
CA ILE A 380 8.30 2.88 -11.05
C ILE A 380 7.43 3.58 -9.98
N MET A 381 6.33 4.21 -10.40
CA MET A 381 5.37 4.87 -9.51
C MET A 381 4.41 3.86 -8.84
N ASP A 382 4.37 2.61 -9.30
CA ASP A 382 3.55 1.57 -8.67
C ASP A 382 4.06 1.21 -7.28
N ILE A 383 3.24 1.45 -6.27
CA ILE A 383 3.57 1.19 -4.87
C ILE A 383 3.90 -0.29 -4.65
N GLY A 384 3.15 -1.20 -5.30
CA GLY A 384 3.38 -2.64 -5.20
C GLY A 384 4.74 -3.05 -5.75
N LEU A 385 5.20 -2.44 -6.85
CA LEU A 385 6.54 -2.65 -7.39
C LEU A 385 7.61 -2.13 -6.43
N GLN A 386 7.46 -0.90 -5.93
CA GLN A 386 8.42 -0.29 -4.99
C GLN A 386 8.60 -1.15 -3.74
N LEU A 387 7.50 -1.54 -3.09
CA LEU A 387 7.52 -2.38 -1.90
C LEU A 387 8.13 -3.75 -2.19
N SER A 388 7.75 -4.38 -3.29
CA SER A 388 8.25 -5.70 -3.68
C SER A 388 9.75 -5.69 -4.03
N PHE A 389 10.22 -4.64 -4.72
CA PHE A 389 11.64 -4.46 -5.04
C PHE A 389 12.46 -4.24 -3.78
N LEU A 390 12.04 -3.31 -2.92
CA LEU A 390 12.75 -2.96 -1.68
C LEU A 390 12.75 -4.12 -0.68
N ALA A 391 11.65 -4.87 -0.55
CA ALA A 391 11.61 -6.06 0.29
C ALA A 391 12.62 -7.12 -0.17
N THR A 392 12.68 -7.38 -1.47
CA THR A 392 13.63 -8.35 -2.04
C THR A 392 15.07 -7.88 -1.88
N LEU A 393 15.35 -6.61 -2.13
CA LEU A 393 16.67 -6.01 -1.93
C LEU A 393 17.09 -6.08 -0.46
N GLY A 394 16.17 -5.77 0.46
CA GLY A 394 16.39 -5.88 1.90
C GLY A 394 16.74 -7.31 2.32
N MET A 395 15.99 -8.29 1.84
CA MET A 395 16.28 -9.71 2.09
C MET A 395 17.66 -10.12 1.56
N ILE A 396 18.02 -9.72 0.34
CA ILE A 396 19.33 -10.04 -0.26
C ILE A 396 20.49 -9.42 0.55
N LEU A 397 20.33 -8.17 0.99
CA LEU A 397 21.40 -7.42 1.65
C LEU A 397 21.57 -7.77 3.13
N PHE A 398 20.47 -7.92 3.86
CA PHE A 398 20.48 -7.98 5.33
C PHE A 398 20.27 -9.39 5.89
N SER A 399 19.37 -10.21 5.27
CA SER A 399 19.01 -11.51 5.82
C SER A 399 20.19 -12.45 6.05
N PRO A 400 21.14 -12.65 5.11
CA PRO A 400 22.29 -13.54 5.35
C PRO A 400 23.17 -13.08 6.49
N ARG A 401 23.36 -11.75 6.64
CA ARG A 401 24.18 -11.20 7.71
C ARG A 401 23.52 -11.35 9.07
N LEU A 402 22.20 -11.13 9.14
CA LEU A 402 21.42 -11.28 10.36
C LEU A 402 21.37 -12.75 10.80
N GLN A 403 21.13 -13.65 9.86
CA GLN A 403 21.18 -15.09 10.10
C GLN A 403 22.54 -15.55 10.68
N MET A 404 23.65 -15.13 10.07
CA MET A 404 24.99 -15.46 10.58
C MET A 404 25.20 -15.00 12.02
N LYS A 405 24.76 -13.77 12.36
CA LYS A 405 24.86 -13.24 13.73
C LYS A 405 24.01 -14.05 14.71
N ILE A 406 22.76 -14.32 14.38
CA ILE A 406 21.86 -15.09 15.26
C ILE A 406 22.35 -16.53 15.42
N TYR A 407 22.74 -17.19 14.33
CA TYR A 407 23.29 -18.55 14.41
C TYR A 407 24.62 -18.60 15.20
N SER A 408 25.46 -17.57 15.18
CA SER A 408 26.68 -17.55 16.00
C SER A 408 26.37 -17.51 17.50
N ALA A 409 25.23 -16.93 17.91
CA ALA A 409 24.78 -16.84 19.29
C ALA A 409 24.08 -18.12 19.78
N ILE A 410 23.60 -19.00 18.89
CA ILE A 410 22.88 -20.23 19.25
C ILE A 410 23.88 -21.39 19.45
N PRO A 411 23.78 -22.15 20.57
CA PRO A 411 24.64 -23.34 20.81
C PRO A 411 24.52 -24.39 19.69
N GLY A 412 25.63 -25.05 19.36
CA GLY A 412 25.75 -25.93 18.17
C GLY A 412 24.70 -27.05 18.05
N LYS A 413 24.29 -27.67 19.16
CA LYS A 413 23.22 -28.70 19.16
C LYS A 413 21.86 -28.12 18.75
N ARG A 414 21.49 -26.93 19.26
CA ARG A 414 20.21 -26.27 18.94
C ARG A 414 20.18 -25.70 17.52
N ARG A 415 21.34 -25.30 16.97
CA ARG A 415 21.48 -24.80 15.60
C ARG A 415 21.04 -25.82 14.54
N ARG A 416 21.14 -27.14 14.82
CA ARG A 416 20.73 -28.22 13.90
C ARG A 416 19.22 -28.49 13.92
N ASN A 417 18.47 -28.00 14.91
CA ASN A 417 17.03 -28.19 15.01
C ASN A 417 16.30 -27.50 13.84
N PRO A 418 15.47 -28.25 13.07
CA PRO A 418 14.75 -27.68 11.90
C PRO A 418 13.78 -26.58 12.28
N VAL A 419 13.13 -26.66 13.45
CA VAL A 419 12.20 -25.64 13.95
C VAL A 419 12.95 -24.33 14.22
N ILE A 420 14.11 -24.38 14.90
CA ILE A 420 14.93 -23.20 15.17
C ILE A 420 15.43 -22.58 13.86
N LYS A 421 15.84 -23.40 12.90
CA LYS A 421 16.22 -22.91 11.57
C LYS A 421 15.08 -22.19 10.88
N PHE A 422 13.90 -22.78 10.89
CA PHE A 422 12.69 -22.17 10.33
C PHE A 422 12.39 -20.81 10.98
N LEU A 423 12.33 -20.78 12.33
CA LEU A 423 12.06 -19.56 13.08
C LEU A 423 13.08 -18.44 12.78
N VAL A 424 14.38 -18.77 12.83
CA VAL A 424 15.45 -17.79 12.56
C VAL A 424 15.36 -17.29 11.13
N ASN A 425 15.17 -18.16 10.15
CA ASN A 425 15.09 -17.78 8.75
C ASN A 425 13.88 -16.89 8.47
N ALA A 426 12.70 -17.24 9.01
CA ALA A 426 11.46 -16.48 8.83
C ALA A 426 11.57 -15.08 9.47
N LEU A 427 12.06 -14.98 10.72
CA LEU A 427 12.27 -13.70 11.40
C LEU A 427 13.29 -12.83 10.66
N CYS A 428 14.44 -13.41 10.28
CA CYS A 428 15.46 -12.69 9.53
C CYS A 428 14.94 -12.17 8.18
N ALA A 429 14.16 -12.97 7.47
CA ALA A 429 13.58 -12.56 6.19
C ALA A 429 12.60 -11.38 6.39
N THR A 430 11.68 -11.47 7.35
CA THR A 430 10.68 -10.41 7.60
C THR A 430 11.34 -9.12 8.09
N ILE A 431 12.24 -9.19 9.08
CA ILE A 431 12.95 -8.00 9.58
C ILE A 431 13.77 -7.34 8.46
N SER A 432 14.42 -8.16 7.60
CA SER A 432 15.24 -7.65 6.50
C SER A 432 14.40 -7.02 5.39
N ALA A 433 13.23 -7.56 5.10
CA ALA A 433 12.27 -6.98 4.16
C ALA A 433 11.75 -5.64 4.70
N ASN A 434 11.27 -5.63 5.95
CA ASN A 434 10.71 -4.43 6.59
C ASN A 434 11.73 -3.30 6.71
N ALA A 435 13.02 -3.61 6.87
CA ALA A 435 14.07 -2.60 7.00
C ALA A 435 14.16 -1.60 5.81
N LEU A 436 13.79 -2.02 4.59
CA LEU A 436 13.76 -1.12 3.44
C LEU A 436 12.35 -0.70 3.04
N THR A 437 11.32 -1.52 3.33
CA THR A 437 9.94 -1.17 2.98
C THR A 437 9.29 -0.21 3.96
N MET A 438 9.85 -0.05 5.16
CA MET A 438 9.33 0.84 6.18
C MET A 438 9.10 2.28 5.66
N PHE A 439 10.07 2.86 4.93
CA PHE A 439 9.96 4.23 4.43
C PHE A 439 8.79 4.43 3.46
N PRO A 440 8.67 3.67 2.35
CA PRO A 440 7.52 3.84 1.47
C PRO A 440 6.19 3.44 2.13
N VAL A 441 6.16 2.45 3.02
CA VAL A 441 4.95 2.11 3.78
C VAL A 441 4.48 3.30 4.61
N LEU A 442 5.38 3.94 5.32
CA LEU A 442 5.08 5.13 6.11
C LEU A 442 4.67 6.31 5.22
N TRP A 443 5.35 6.52 4.08
CA TRP A 443 5.06 7.62 3.17
C TRP A 443 3.68 7.52 2.51
N TYR A 444 3.34 6.32 2.00
CA TYR A 444 2.08 6.14 1.25
C TYR A 444 0.87 5.83 2.14
N PHE A 445 1.08 5.08 3.22
CA PHE A 445 -0.02 4.61 4.05
C PHE A 445 -0.10 5.31 5.41
N GLY A 446 0.92 6.05 5.80
CA GLY A 446 0.97 6.73 7.09
C GLY A 446 1.04 5.80 8.30
N ARG A 447 1.18 4.50 8.10
CA ARG A 447 1.08 3.48 9.16
C ARG A 447 2.16 2.44 9.07
N LEU A 448 2.64 1.97 10.22
CA LEU A 448 3.62 0.89 10.31
C LEU A 448 3.19 -0.15 11.33
N SER A 449 3.03 -1.41 10.90
CA SER A 449 2.75 -2.52 11.81
C SER A 449 4.03 -3.02 12.47
N LEU A 450 4.15 -2.80 13.80
CA LEU A 450 5.27 -3.31 14.61
C LEU A 450 5.15 -4.81 14.87
N ILE A 451 3.92 -5.33 14.93
CA ILE A 451 3.64 -6.74 15.18
C ILE A 451 3.94 -7.64 13.97
N SER A 452 4.14 -7.03 12.78
CA SER A 452 4.33 -7.73 11.51
C SER A 452 5.36 -8.88 11.55
N PRO A 453 6.52 -8.80 12.22
CA PRO A 453 7.44 -9.94 12.29
C PRO A 453 6.84 -11.16 13.00
N LEU A 454 6.02 -10.95 14.01
CA LEU A 454 5.39 -12.03 14.78
C LEU A 454 4.20 -12.60 14.02
N SER A 455 3.30 -11.76 13.51
CA SER A 455 2.15 -12.20 12.72
C SER A 455 2.57 -12.95 11.47
N ASN A 456 3.62 -12.52 10.77
CA ASN A 456 4.22 -13.23 9.64
C ASN A 456 4.76 -14.60 10.05
N LEU A 457 5.49 -14.69 11.15
CA LEU A 457 6.01 -15.95 11.66
C LEU A 457 4.90 -16.96 11.94
N MET A 458 3.76 -16.50 12.47
CA MET A 458 2.62 -17.34 12.79
C MET A 458 1.78 -17.71 11.57
N SER A 459 1.70 -16.85 10.55
CA SER A 459 0.76 -17.01 9.44
C SER A 459 1.38 -17.58 8.16
N LEU A 460 2.63 -17.24 7.79
CA LEU A 460 3.17 -17.54 6.45
C LEU A 460 3.27 -19.04 6.12
N TRP A 461 3.54 -19.88 7.09
CA TRP A 461 3.57 -21.33 6.89
C TRP A 461 2.18 -21.90 6.57
N MET A 462 1.14 -21.36 7.23
CA MET A 462 -0.25 -21.73 6.94
C MET A 462 -0.68 -21.22 5.56
N VAL A 463 -0.29 -19.99 5.19
CA VAL A 463 -0.56 -19.43 3.86
C VAL A 463 0.01 -20.31 2.75
N SER A 464 1.23 -20.80 2.92
CA SER A 464 1.83 -21.71 1.94
C SER A 464 1.07 -23.03 1.83
N LEU A 465 0.64 -23.60 2.96
CA LEU A 465 -0.17 -24.81 3.01
C LEU A 465 -1.53 -24.61 2.33
N VAL A 466 -2.23 -23.53 2.67
CA VAL A 466 -3.51 -23.15 2.05
C VAL A 466 -3.34 -22.97 0.54
N PHE A 467 -2.28 -22.31 0.07
CA PHE A 467 -2.02 -22.13 -1.35
C PHE A 467 -1.85 -23.46 -2.09
N TYR A 468 -1.09 -24.41 -1.51
CA TYR A 468 -0.90 -25.74 -2.12
C TYR A 468 -2.20 -26.54 -2.15
N LEU A 469 -2.96 -26.54 -1.04
CA LEU A 469 -4.26 -27.21 -0.96
C LEU A 469 -5.28 -26.57 -1.92
N CYS A 470 -5.33 -25.24 -2.02
CA CYS A 470 -6.18 -24.54 -2.98
C CYS A 470 -5.83 -24.92 -4.43
N THR A 471 -4.54 -25.00 -4.78
CA THR A 471 -4.13 -25.41 -6.12
C THR A 471 -4.63 -26.83 -6.46
N ILE A 472 -4.54 -27.76 -5.50
CA ILE A 472 -5.07 -29.13 -5.67
C ILE A 472 -6.59 -29.11 -5.74
N CYS A 473 -7.24 -28.35 -4.85
CA CYS A 473 -8.70 -28.20 -4.78
C CYS A 473 -9.27 -27.67 -6.10
N VAL A 474 -8.67 -26.62 -6.67
CA VAL A 474 -9.06 -26.06 -7.98
C VAL A 474 -8.98 -27.13 -9.08
N VAL A 475 -7.87 -27.88 -9.17
CA VAL A 475 -7.77 -28.96 -10.16
C VAL A 475 -8.86 -30.02 -9.97
N LEU A 476 -9.12 -30.44 -8.74
CA LEU A 476 -10.15 -31.41 -8.42
C LEU A 476 -11.56 -30.87 -8.71
N ALA A 477 -11.81 -29.58 -8.50
CA ALA A 477 -13.10 -28.96 -8.76
C ALA A 477 -13.53 -29.03 -10.25
N PHE A 478 -12.55 -29.16 -11.16
CA PHE A 478 -12.83 -29.40 -12.58
C PHE A 478 -13.00 -30.89 -12.93
N VAL A 479 -12.45 -31.80 -12.12
CA VAL A 479 -12.48 -33.26 -12.40
C VAL A 479 -13.53 -33.97 -11.56
N TRP A 480 -13.60 -33.70 -10.25
CA TRP A 480 -14.46 -34.39 -9.29
C TRP A 480 -14.80 -33.50 -8.09
N LEU A 481 -15.95 -32.85 -8.17
CA LEU A 481 -16.40 -31.84 -7.19
C LEU A 481 -16.45 -32.37 -5.74
N PRO A 482 -16.97 -33.58 -5.42
CA PRO A 482 -17.00 -34.06 -4.03
C PRO A 482 -15.62 -34.20 -3.39
N ALA A 483 -14.59 -34.53 -4.15
CA ALA A 483 -13.21 -34.55 -3.64
C ALA A 483 -12.68 -33.13 -3.36
N ALA A 484 -13.09 -32.16 -4.17
CA ALA A 484 -12.75 -30.75 -3.94
C ALA A 484 -13.44 -30.22 -2.67
N GLU A 485 -14.70 -30.56 -2.43
CA GLU A 485 -15.47 -30.22 -1.20
C GLU A 485 -14.75 -30.76 0.05
N PHE A 486 -14.29 -31.99 0.00
CA PHE A 486 -13.54 -32.59 1.12
C PHE A 486 -12.23 -31.83 1.42
N ILE A 487 -11.50 -31.40 0.38
CA ILE A 487 -10.27 -30.59 0.55
C ILE A 487 -10.59 -29.15 0.94
N ALA A 488 -11.75 -28.62 0.61
CA ALA A 488 -12.17 -27.28 1.03
C ALA A 488 -12.25 -27.14 2.56
N ILE A 489 -12.56 -28.19 3.31
CA ILE A 489 -12.65 -28.17 4.77
C ILE A 489 -11.33 -27.73 5.44
N PRO A 490 -10.17 -28.39 5.22
CA PRO A 490 -8.92 -27.95 5.82
C PRO A 490 -8.44 -26.59 5.28
N ILE A 491 -8.82 -26.20 4.06
CA ILE A 491 -8.56 -24.85 3.52
C ILE A 491 -9.30 -23.80 4.35
N SER A 492 -10.61 -23.99 4.58
CA SER A 492 -11.42 -23.08 5.39
C SER A 492 -10.88 -22.94 6.81
N LEU A 493 -10.47 -24.04 7.45
CA LEU A 493 -9.83 -24.01 8.77
C LEU A 493 -8.51 -23.21 8.74
N GLY A 494 -7.71 -23.38 7.69
CA GLY A 494 -6.47 -22.62 7.50
C GLY A 494 -6.71 -21.12 7.32
N VAL A 495 -7.73 -20.75 6.55
CA VAL A 495 -8.11 -19.33 6.34
C VAL A 495 -8.63 -18.72 7.65
N ARG A 496 -9.50 -19.44 8.39
CA ARG A 496 -9.98 -18.99 9.72
C ARG A 496 -8.83 -18.78 10.70
N TYR A 497 -7.86 -19.69 10.70
CA TYR A 497 -6.64 -19.54 11.52
C TYR A 497 -5.89 -18.28 11.16
N ILE A 498 -5.62 -18.02 9.86
CA ILE A 498 -4.89 -16.81 9.39
C ILE A 498 -5.66 -15.56 9.81
N ASN A 499 -6.98 -15.53 9.57
CA ASN A 499 -7.81 -14.38 9.93
C ASN A 499 -7.87 -14.15 11.45
N ARG A 500 -7.91 -15.23 12.26
CA ARG A 500 -7.86 -15.12 13.73
C ARG A 500 -6.55 -14.53 14.23
N ILE A 501 -5.40 -14.97 13.67
CA ILE A 501 -4.10 -14.38 13.99
C ILE A 501 -4.05 -12.91 13.58
N ALA A 502 -4.59 -12.56 12.40
CA ALA A 502 -4.64 -11.18 11.93
C ALA A 502 -5.49 -10.31 12.89
N SER A 503 -6.70 -10.76 13.24
CA SER A 503 -7.60 -10.03 14.14
C SER A 503 -7.00 -9.84 15.54
N ILE A 504 -6.40 -10.89 16.13
CA ILE A 504 -5.72 -10.76 17.43
C ILE A 504 -4.55 -9.79 17.34
N SER A 505 -3.74 -9.90 16.27
CA SER A 505 -2.56 -9.03 16.10
C SER A 505 -2.94 -7.58 15.89
N ALA A 506 -4.03 -7.31 15.16
CA ALA A 506 -4.52 -5.95 14.90
C ALA A 506 -5.12 -5.28 16.15
N ARG A 507 -5.66 -6.08 17.09
CA ARG A 507 -6.24 -5.58 18.36
C ARG A 507 -5.20 -5.31 19.46
N ILE A 508 -3.93 -5.63 19.26
CA ILE A 508 -2.88 -5.29 20.23
C ILE A 508 -2.68 -3.78 20.24
N PRO A 509 -2.79 -3.10 21.38
CA PRO A 509 -2.52 -1.66 21.49
C PRO A 509 -1.13 -1.32 20.94
N TYR A 510 -1.03 -0.24 20.16
CA TYR A 510 0.23 0.19 19.54
C TYR A 510 0.89 -0.83 18.60
N ALA A 511 0.18 -1.87 18.19
CA ALA A 511 0.65 -2.78 17.14
C ALA A 511 0.87 -2.04 15.80
N VAL A 512 0.11 -0.97 15.58
CA VAL A 512 0.21 -0.08 14.41
C VAL A 512 0.59 1.32 14.88
N LEU A 513 1.67 1.85 14.30
CA LEU A 513 2.08 3.24 14.49
C LEU A 513 1.48 4.10 13.41
N ASP A 514 0.86 5.23 13.77
CA ASP A 514 0.33 6.23 12.84
C ASP A 514 1.31 7.41 12.72
N LEU A 515 1.65 7.80 11.48
CA LEU A 515 2.49 8.96 11.16
C LEU A 515 1.78 10.31 11.33
N LYS A 516 0.45 10.34 11.32
CA LYS A 516 -0.31 11.56 11.59
C LYS A 516 -0.07 12.07 13.01
N ASN A 517 0.42 11.20 13.89
CA ASN A 517 0.86 11.59 15.22
C ASN A 517 2.22 12.30 15.16
N PRO A 518 2.33 13.57 15.57
CA PRO A 518 3.56 14.36 15.46
C PRO A 518 4.72 13.78 16.27
N PHE A 519 4.45 13.17 17.43
CA PHE A 519 5.48 12.56 18.29
C PHE A 519 6.09 11.32 17.64
N ILE A 520 5.26 10.49 17.02
CA ILE A 520 5.69 9.31 16.27
C ILE A 520 6.49 9.72 15.02
N PHE A 521 6.06 10.77 14.32
CA PHE A 521 6.77 11.31 13.16
C PHE A 521 8.18 11.80 13.53
N ILE A 522 8.30 12.59 14.60
CA ILE A 522 9.60 13.07 15.12
C ILE A 522 10.49 11.90 15.52
N TRP A 523 9.92 10.89 16.17
CA TRP A 523 10.66 9.68 16.54
C TRP A 523 11.19 8.91 15.32
N ILE A 524 10.44 8.80 14.25
CA ILE A 524 10.89 8.14 12.99
C ILE A 524 12.06 8.91 12.37
N ILE A 525 12.02 10.24 12.33
CA ILE A 525 13.12 11.07 11.86
C ILE A 525 14.37 10.83 12.73
N PHE A 526 14.20 10.79 14.04
CA PHE A 526 15.28 10.54 14.99
C PHE A 526 15.92 9.16 14.78
N ILE A 527 15.11 8.10 14.56
CA ILE A 527 15.61 6.75 14.24
C ILE A 527 16.36 6.72 12.90
N ALA A 528 15.85 7.40 11.90
CA ALA A 528 16.54 7.50 10.61
C ALA A 528 17.94 8.14 10.80
N PHE A 529 18.03 9.20 11.59
CA PHE A 529 19.30 9.85 11.94
C PHE A 529 20.24 8.92 12.71
N LEU A 530 19.77 8.25 13.78
CA LEU A 530 20.56 7.26 14.53
C LEU A 530 21.06 6.11 13.64
N SER A 531 20.20 5.64 12.72
CA SER A 531 20.55 4.59 11.76
C SER A 531 21.68 5.04 10.82
N LEU A 532 21.61 6.29 10.34
CA LEU A 532 22.64 6.90 9.51
C LEU A 532 23.97 6.99 10.27
N LEU A 533 23.97 7.46 11.52
CA LEU A 533 25.16 7.49 12.39
C LEU A 533 25.77 6.10 12.58
N CYS A 534 24.96 5.08 12.79
CA CYS A 534 25.44 3.70 12.92
C CYS A 534 26.04 3.17 11.62
N ILE A 535 25.48 3.55 10.45
CA ILE A 535 26.02 3.19 9.14
C ILE A 535 27.40 3.80 8.91
N PHE A 536 27.61 5.06 9.26
CA PHE A 536 28.92 5.72 9.15
C PHE A 536 29.93 5.15 10.14
N ASN A 537 29.51 4.75 11.34
CA ASN A 537 30.36 4.20 12.39
C ASN A 537 30.28 2.68 12.56
N ARG A 538 30.22 1.93 11.45
CA ARG A 538 29.95 0.47 11.40
C ARG A 538 30.82 -0.40 12.35
N LYS A 539 31.98 0.06 12.76
CA LYS A 539 32.91 -0.67 13.64
C LYS A 539 32.60 -0.48 15.12
N ASN A 540 31.78 0.50 15.49
CA ASN A 540 31.52 0.81 16.89
C ASN A 540 30.25 0.12 17.40
N MET A 541 30.41 -1.10 17.92
CA MET A 541 29.32 -1.87 18.53
C MET A 541 28.71 -1.23 19.80
N ARG A 542 29.50 -0.35 20.49
CA ARG A 542 28.95 0.39 21.65
C ARG A 542 27.95 1.43 21.18
N LEU A 543 28.27 2.17 20.11
CA LEU A 543 27.36 3.14 19.50
C LEU A 543 26.05 2.48 19.06
N ALA A 544 26.12 1.31 18.41
CA ALA A 544 24.91 0.60 17.95
C ALA A 544 24.02 0.18 19.14
N ARG A 545 24.60 -0.25 20.26
CA ARG A 545 23.84 -0.59 21.48
C ARG A 545 23.20 0.64 22.13
N VAL A 546 23.96 1.73 22.24
CA VAL A 546 23.44 3.02 22.75
C VAL A 546 22.33 3.56 21.85
N ALA A 547 22.50 3.52 20.53
CA ALA A 547 21.48 3.93 19.58
C ALA A 547 20.20 3.08 19.69
N ALA A 548 20.34 1.77 19.89
CA ALA A 548 19.17 0.89 20.08
C ALA A 548 18.44 1.18 21.40
N LEU A 549 19.20 1.47 22.47
CA LEU A 549 18.59 1.85 23.77
C LEU A 549 17.87 3.21 23.63
N LEU A 550 18.53 4.21 23.04
CA LEU A 550 17.92 5.52 22.80
C LEU A 550 16.67 5.40 21.93
N ALA A 551 16.70 4.58 20.90
CA ALA A 551 15.52 4.33 20.06
C ALA A 551 14.34 3.75 20.86
N ALA A 552 14.62 2.78 21.74
CA ALA A 552 13.58 2.16 22.57
C ALA A 552 13.03 3.14 23.64
N THR A 553 13.89 3.90 24.31
CA THR A 553 13.45 4.87 25.34
C THR A 553 12.68 6.03 24.75
N THR A 554 13.15 6.60 23.63
CA THR A 554 12.45 7.69 22.94
C THR A 554 11.15 7.23 22.31
N PHE A 555 11.02 5.95 21.92
CA PHE A 555 9.74 5.36 21.51
C PHE A 555 8.73 5.39 22.66
N GLY A 556 9.13 4.87 23.84
CA GLY A 556 8.29 4.95 25.03
C GLY A 556 7.85 6.37 25.37
N CYS A 557 8.78 7.33 25.30
CA CYS A 557 8.45 8.75 25.49
C CYS A 557 7.45 9.27 24.43
N SER A 558 7.63 8.92 23.16
CA SER A 558 6.71 9.35 22.09
C SER A 558 5.31 8.78 22.27
N VAL A 559 5.19 7.54 22.73
CA VAL A 559 3.89 6.92 23.05
C VAL A 559 3.24 7.63 24.25
N ILE A 560 3.98 7.87 25.33
CA ILE A 560 3.47 8.57 26.53
C ILE A 560 3.03 9.99 26.17
N LEU A 561 3.85 10.72 25.40
CA LEU A 561 3.51 12.08 24.97
C LEU A 561 2.27 12.11 24.06
N SER A 562 2.13 11.09 23.20
CA SER A 562 0.95 10.94 22.35
C SER A 562 -0.33 10.68 23.17
N GLU A 563 -0.23 9.85 24.21
CA GLU A 563 -1.36 9.62 25.14
C GLU A 563 -1.68 10.89 25.93
N LEU A 564 -0.67 11.58 26.43
CA LEU A 564 -0.87 12.84 27.15
C LEU A 564 -1.50 13.91 26.26
N ASP A 565 -1.08 14.04 24.99
CA ASP A 565 -1.69 14.97 24.03
C ASP A 565 -3.16 14.62 23.72
N MET A 566 -3.51 13.32 23.71
CA MET A 566 -4.91 12.91 23.56
C MET A 566 -5.74 13.18 24.83
N LEU A 567 -5.11 13.17 25.99
CA LEU A 567 -5.76 13.48 27.28
C LEU A 567 -5.77 14.99 27.59
N ASP A 568 -4.94 15.79 26.91
CA ASP A 568 -4.80 17.25 27.13
C ASP A 568 -5.90 18.09 26.44
N GLY A 569 -6.79 17.43 25.68
CA GLY A 569 -7.98 18.08 25.11
C GLY A 569 -9.23 17.58 25.82
N ASP A 570 -10.16 18.52 26.14
CA ASP A 570 -11.41 18.15 26.80
C ASP A 570 -12.27 17.26 25.90
N MET A 571 -12.37 17.61 24.59
CA MET A 571 -13.13 16.83 23.63
C MET A 571 -12.59 16.95 22.21
N THR A 572 -12.66 15.86 21.46
CA THR A 572 -12.44 15.83 20.00
C THR A 572 -13.73 15.44 19.31
N ILE A 573 -14.21 16.29 18.40
CA ILE A 573 -15.38 16.03 17.56
C ILE A 573 -14.90 15.85 16.11
N ALA A 574 -15.25 14.74 15.48
CA ALA A 574 -14.89 14.47 14.08
C ALA A 574 -16.13 14.16 13.25
N LEU A 575 -16.38 14.99 12.24
CA LEU A 575 -17.38 14.71 11.21
C LEU A 575 -16.70 13.97 10.08
N LEU A 576 -17.06 12.71 9.91
CA LEU A 576 -16.40 11.83 8.95
C LEU A 576 -16.92 12.09 7.53
N ASP A 577 -16.02 12.06 6.56
CA ASP A 577 -16.41 12.13 5.14
C ASP A 577 -16.96 10.78 4.66
N VAL A 578 -18.24 10.56 4.90
CA VAL A 578 -18.99 9.35 4.51
C VAL A 578 -19.78 9.53 3.21
N GLY A 579 -19.55 10.63 2.49
CA GLY A 579 -20.36 11.02 1.33
C GLY A 579 -21.67 11.66 1.76
N GLN A 580 -22.76 11.34 1.05
CA GLN A 580 -24.10 11.75 1.47
C GLN A 580 -24.53 10.87 2.64
N GLY A 581 -24.63 11.46 3.83
CA GLY A 581 -24.96 10.80 5.09
C GLY A 581 -24.29 11.48 6.28
N GLN A 582 -24.49 10.95 7.47
CA GLN A 582 -23.96 11.48 8.71
C GLN A 582 -23.24 10.44 9.55
N SER A 583 -22.06 10.83 10.03
CA SER A 583 -21.23 9.96 10.87
C SER A 583 -20.30 10.86 11.68
N ILE A 584 -20.58 11.02 12.98
CA ILE A 584 -19.87 11.94 13.88
C ILE A 584 -19.29 11.12 15.02
N VAL A 585 -18.02 11.35 15.34
CA VAL A 585 -17.32 10.73 16.48
C VAL A 585 -16.96 11.81 17.48
N ALA A 586 -17.39 11.65 18.74
CA ALA A 586 -17.00 12.47 19.87
C ALA A 586 -16.14 11.64 20.84
N MET A 587 -14.97 12.14 21.20
CA MET A 587 -14.02 11.46 22.11
C MET A 587 -13.62 12.43 23.22
N SER A 588 -13.69 11.97 24.47
CA SER A 588 -13.19 12.68 25.66
C SER A 588 -12.55 11.67 26.62
N GLY A 589 -11.30 11.90 26.96
CA GLY A 589 -10.55 10.97 27.79
C GLY A 589 -10.56 9.53 27.20
N ALA A 590 -11.07 8.58 27.96
CA ALA A 590 -11.22 7.18 27.51
C ALA A 590 -12.52 6.91 26.76
N TYR A 591 -13.49 7.79 26.83
CA TYR A 591 -14.84 7.60 26.29
C TYR A 591 -14.92 7.94 24.82
N THR A 592 -15.75 7.18 24.13
CA THR A 592 -16.04 7.37 22.70
C THR A 592 -17.54 7.25 22.48
N VAL A 593 -18.14 8.33 21.99
CA VAL A 593 -19.55 8.35 21.58
C VAL A 593 -19.63 8.66 20.10
N MET A 594 -20.56 8.03 19.42
CA MET A 594 -20.80 8.25 18.02
C MET A 594 -22.23 8.75 17.81
N ILE A 595 -22.44 9.68 16.88
CA ILE A 595 -23.75 10.17 16.48
C ILE A 595 -23.93 9.81 15.02
N ASP A 596 -24.89 8.92 14.76
CA ASP A 596 -25.16 8.30 13.48
C ASP A 596 -23.95 7.55 12.88
N CYS A 597 -24.23 6.64 11.95
CA CYS A 597 -23.21 5.93 11.19
C CYS A 597 -23.80 5.53 9.82
N GLY A 598 -23.96 6.51 8.94
CA GLY A 598 -24.51 6.25 7.63
C GLY A 598 -23.87 7.10 6.55
N GLY A 599 -24.02 6.65 5.29
CA GLY A 599 -23.48 7.34 4.14
C GLY A 599 -23.33 6.45 2.91
N ASN A 600 -23.08 7.08 1.77
CA ASN A 600 -23.00 6.39 0.47
C ASN A 600 -21.60 6.33 -0.13
N ARG A 601 -20.57 6.82 0.60
CA ARG A 601 -19.18 6.80 0.13
C ARG A 601 -18.57 5.40 0.26
N TYR A 602 -17.90 4.97 -0.79
CA TYR A 602 -17.08 3.75 -0.72
C TYR A 602 -15.83 4.00 0.17
N PRO A 603 -15.48 3.09 1.08
CA PRO A 603 -15.90 1.70 1.22
C PRO A 603 -17.11 1.41 2.12
N GLY A 604 -17.89 2.40 2.49
CA GLY A 604 -19.05 2.31 3.40
C GLY A 604 -18.78 3.12 4.69
N ALA A 605 -19.84 3.74 5.22
CA ALA A 605 -19.73 4.64 6.38
C ALA A 605 -19.16 3.93 7.61
N GLY A 606 -19.61 2.70 7.89
CA GLY A 606 -19.13 1.92 9.03
C GLY A 606 -17.64 1.56 8.91
N ASN A 607 -17.17 1.26 7.71
CA ASN A 607 -15.75 0.99 7.49
C ASN A 607 -14.88 2.26 7.63
N ILE A 608 -15.38 3.42 7.19
CA ILE A 608 -14.71 4.72 7.34
C ILE A 608 -14.62 5.07 8.83
N ALA A 609 -15.71 4.89 9.58
CA ALA A 609 -15.76 5.13 11.02
C ALA A 609 -14.82 4.18 11.79
N ALA A 610 -14.85 2.89 11.47
CA ALA A 610 -13.95 1.91 12.07
C ALA A 610 -12.48 2.25 11.79
N GLU A 611 -12.17 2.63 10.55
CA GLU A 611 -10.83 3.06 10.18
C GLU A 611 -10.37 4.29 10.98
N TYR A 612 -11.22 5.30 11.13
CA TYR A 612 -10.93 6.49 11.91
C TYR A 612 -10.67 6.15 13.38
N LEU A 613 -11.56 5.37 13.99
CA LEU A 613 -11.47 4.96 15.40
C LEU A 613 -10.23 4.12 15.70
N LEU A 614 -9.96 3.10 14.87
CA LEU A 614 -8.78 2.25 15.03
C LEU A 614 -7.48 3.05 14.84
N ASN A 615 -7.47 4.10 14.01
CA ASN A 615 -6.33 5.00 13.88
C ASN A 615 -6.10 5.84 15.13
N LYS A 616 -7.17 6.18 15.84
CA LYS A 616 -7.12 6.87 17.14
C LYS A 616 -6.93 5.88 18.30
N ASN A 617 -6.58 4.62 18.01
CA ASN A 617 -6.43 3.53 18.99
C ASN A 617 -7.70 3.27 19.82
N ARG A 618 -8.89 3.54 19.22
CA ARG A 618 -10.20 3.29 19.83
C ARG A 618 -10.78 2.00 19.26
N GLN A 619 -10.97 1.01 20.11
CA GLN A 619 -11.50 -0.30 19.75
C GLN A 619 -12.93 -0.51 20.26
N LYS A 620 -13.43 0.46 21.04
CA LYS A 620 -14.74 0.42 21.66
C LYS A 620 -15.43 1.76 21.47
N ILE A 621 -16.73 1.69 21.19
CA ILE A 621 -17.69 2.80 21.26
C ILE A 621 -18.56 2.54 22.48
N ASP A 622 -18.57 3.46 23.43
CA ASP A 622 -19.38 3.33 24.65
C ASP A 622 -20.86 3.52 24.33
N MET A 623 -21.19 4.43 23.39
CA MET A 623 -22.56 4.63 22.94
C MET A 623 -22.59 5.16 21.50
N ILE A 624 -23.49 4.62 20.70
CA ILE A 624 -23.93 5.22 19.44
C ILE A 624 -25.32 5.82 19.60
N ILE A 625 -25.48 7.09 19.24
CA ILE A 625 -26.75 7.81 19.29
C ILE A 625 -27.29 7.86 17.85
N LEU A 626 -28.42 7.27 17.60
CA LEU A 626 -29.07 7.29 16.29
C LEU A 626 -30.15 8.36 16.29
N THR A 627 -29.90 9.43 15.53
CA THR A 627 -30.84 10.56 15.47
C THR A 627 -32.20 10.14 14.90
N HIS A 628 -32.18 9.24 13.91
CA HIS A 628 -33.33 8.60 13.29
C HIS A 628 -32.88 7.36 12.47
N THR A 629 -33.78 6.69 11.72
CA THR A 629 -33.51 5.39 11.09
C THR A 629 -33.37 5.41 9.58
N HIS A 630 -33.14 6.57 8.97
CA HIS A 630 -32.84 6.60 7.52
C HIS A 630 -31.52 5.92 7.18
N SER A 631 -31.48 5.38 5.98
CA SER A 631 -30.32 4.61 5.49
C SER A 631 -29.01 5.39 5.57
N ASP A 632 -29.02 6.68 5.27
CA ASP A 632 -27.85 7.56 5.28
C ASP A 632 -27.40 7.97 6.70
N HIS A 633 -28.06 7.46 7.76
CA HIS A 633 -27.71 7.60 9.17
C HIS A 633 -27.36 6.27 9.85
N ILE A 634 -27.83 5.12 9.32
CA ILE A 634 -27.66 3.83 10.01
C ILE A 634 -27.00 2.72 9.19
N ASN A 635 -26.86 2.87 7.87
CA ASN A 635 -26.42 1.78 6.98
C ASN A 635 -24.98 1.28 7.24
N GLY A 636 -24.19 2.01 8.01
CA GLY A 636 -22.82 1.63 8.37
C GLY A 636 -22.69 0.85 9.67
N ILE A 637 -23.77 0.68 10.46
CA ILE A 637 -23.67 0.10 11.81
C ILE A 637 -23.18 -1.34 11.78
N LYS A 638 -23.64 -2.12 10.81
CA LYS A 638 -23.22 -3.52 10.65
C LYS A 638 -21.71 -3.61 10.44
N GLU A 639 -21.19 -2.91 9.45
CA GLU A 639 -19.75 -2.92 9.14
C GLU A 639 -18.92 -2.34 10.30
N LEU A 640 -19.46 -1.37 11.03
CA LEU A 640 -18.81 -0.80 12.20
C LEU A 640 -18.68 -1.84 13.31
N SER A 641 -19.78 -2.54 13.65
CA SER A 641 -19.82 -3.57 14.71
C SER A 641 -18.93 -4.79 14.43
N GLU A 642 -18.64 -5.08 13.17
CA GLU A 642 -17.70 -6.13 12.77
C GLU A 642 -16.24 -5.80 13.15
N ASN A 643 -15.91 -4.51 13.32
CA ASN A 643 -14.54 -4.02 13.51
C ASN A 643 -14.29 -3.38 14.87
N VAL A 644 -15.31 -2.76 15.48
CA VAL A 644 -15.25 -2.02 16.75
C VAL A 644 -16.40 -2.48 17.62
N ASP A 645 -16.12 -2.73 18.90
CA ASP A 645 -17.14 -3.16 19.85
C ASP A 645 -18.04 -1.97 20.20
N ILE A 646 -19.37 -2.08 20.06
CA ILE A 646 -20.36 -1.06 20.40
C ILE A 646 -21.15 -1.55 21.61
N GLU A 647 -21.13 -0.80 22.72
CA GLU A 647 -21.77 -1.25 23.93
C GLU A 647 -23.27 -0.93 23.97
N TYR A 648 -23.62 0.35 23.70
CA TYR A 648 -25.00 0.83 23.72
C TYR A 648 -25.38 1.56 22.46
N ALA A 649 -26.65 1.48 22.07
CA ALA A 649 -27.29 2.30 21.04
C ALA A 649 -28.47 3.05 21.65
N ALA A 650 -28.41 4.38 21.67
CA ALA A 650 -29.54 5.24 22.03
C ALA A 650 -30.37 5.56 20.80
N ILE A 651 -31.65 5.21 20.82
CA ILE A 651 -32.59 5.40 19.69
C ILE A 651 -33.88 6.05 20.18
N PRO A 652 -34.62 6.83 19.37
CA PRO A 652 -35.93 7.34 19.75
C PRO A 652 -36.87 6.24 20.18
N ALA A 653 -37.54 6.38 21.30
CA ALA A 653 -38.47 5.36 21.85
C ALA A 653 -39.59 4.98 20.88
N THR A 654 -40.06 5.91 20.07
CA THR A 654 -41.10 5.70 19.05
C THR A 654 -40.62 4.85 17.85
N ILE A 655 -39.32 4.86 17.58
CA ILE A 655 -38.67 4.10 16.50
C ILE A 655 -38.04 2.83 17.04
N ALA A 656 -37.99 2.66 18.37
CA ALA A 656 -37.50 1.44 19.02
C ALA A 656 -38.46 0.25 18.76
N SER A 657 -38.76 0.02 17.47
CA SER A 657 -39.57 -1.13 17.05
C SER A 657 -38.78 -2.42 17.42
N GLN A 658 -39.56 -3.48 17.67
CA GLN A 658 -38.96 -4.79 17.97
C GLN A 658 -37.94 -5.21 16.88
N GLU A 659 -38.18 -4.85 15.64
CA GLU A 659 -37.30 -5.17 14.49
C GLU A 659 -35.96 -4.44 14.57
N THR A 660 -35.98 -3.12 14.82
CA THR A 660 -34.73 -2.33 14.96
C THR A 660 -33.90 -2.79 16.16
N ALA A 661 -34.59 -3.00 17.32
CA ALA A 661 -33.94 -3.50 18.53
C ALA A 661 -33.33 -4.89 18.33
N ASN A 662 -34.07 -5.79 17.65
CA ASN A 662 -33.57 -7.13 17.35
C ASN A 662 -32.33 -7.08 16.42
N THR A 663 -32.36 -6.24 15.39
CA THR A 663 -31.23 -6.08 14.47
C THR A 663 -29.99 -5.58 15.19
N LEU A 664 -30.10 -4.60 16.05
CA LEU A 664 -28.98 -4.11 16.87
C LEU A 664 -28.50 -5.17 17.87
N ALA A 665 -29.43 -5.93 18.47
CA ALA A 665 -29.09 -7.02 19.38
C ALA A 665 -28.35 -8.17 18.68
N GLU A 666 -28.67 -8.46 17.41
CA GLU A 666 -27.91 -9.42 16.59
C GLU A 666 -26.44 -9.02 16.42
N TYR A 667 -26.17 -7.71 16.42
CA TYR A 667 -24.79 -7.18 16.41
C TYR A 667 -24.15 -7.10 17.80
N GLY A 668 -24.85 -7.56 18.86
CA GLY A 668 -24.36 -7.55 20.23
C GLY A 668 -24.50 -6.19 20.94
N ILE A 669 -25.28 -5.26 20.38
CA ILE A 669 -25.45 -3.89 20.85
C ILE A 669 -26.67 -3.82 21.78
N LYS A 670 -26.52 -3.25 22.98
CA LYS A 670 -27.63 -3.02 23.92
C LYS A 670 -28.39 -1.75 23.52
N VAL A 671 -29.71 -1.86 23.41
CA VAL A 671 -30.54 -0.74 22.99
C VAL A 671 -31.08 0.03 24.20
N LEU A 672 -30.96 1.37 24.15
CA LEU A 672 -31.55 2.33 25.06
C LEU A 672 -32.61 3.15 24.30
N ALA A 673 -33.87 2.98 24.66
CA ALA A 673 -34.97 3.77 24.11
C ALA A 673 -35.02 5.13 24.79
N VAL A 674 -34.92 6.20 24.02
CA VAL A 674 -34.92 7.59 24.49
C VAL A 674 -36.34 8.19 24.33
N ASP A 675 -36.99 8.54 25.45
CA ASP A 675 -38.33 9.17 25.51
C ASP A 675 -38.31 10.55 26.16
N ASP A 676 -37.23 10.87 26.91
CA ASP A 676 -37.01 12.18 27.57
C ASP A 676 -35.59 12.66 27.32
N ASN A 677 -35.19 13.80 27.88
CA ASN A 677 -33.83 14.31 27.81
C ASN A 677 -32.87 13.40 28.60
N TYR A 678 -31.77 13.00 27.98
CA TYR A 678 -30.71 12.24 28.65
C TYR A 678 -29.42 13.06 28.70
N LEU A 679 -28.76 13.02 29.84
CA LEU A 679 -27.43 13.60 30.01
C LEU A 679 -26.39 12.48 30.19
N ILE A 680 -25.37 12.47 29.36
CA ILE A 680 -24.27 11.52 29.40
C ILE A 680 -23.03 12.32 29.84
N ASP A 681 -22.42 11.90 30.94
CA ASP A 681 -21.18 12.53 31.43
C ASP A 681 -19.95 11.78 30.90
N MET A 682 -18.99 12.54 30.35
CA MET A 682 -17.80 12.02 29.71
C MET A 682 -16.55 12.73 30.25
N ALA A 683 -16.14 12.45 31.48
CA ALA A 683 -14.86 12.92 32.04
C ALA A 683 -14.59 14.43 31.82
N GLY A 684 -15.53 15.27 32.25
CA GLY A 684 -15.45 16.75 32.13
C GLY A 684 -16.17 17.32 30.90
N CYS A 685 -16.69 16.48 30.03
CA CYS A 685 -17.58 16.84 28.92
C CYS A 685 -18.96 16.22 29.13
N SER A 686 -19.99 16.82 28.59
CA SER A 686 -21.33 16.24 28.65
C SER A 686 -21.99 16.17 27.28
N ILE A 687 -22.83 15.16 27.11
CA ILE A 687 -23.66 15.01 25.92
C ILE A 687 -25.11 15.01 26.36
N LYS A 688 -25.86 16.04 25.97
CA LYS A 688 -27.31 16.11 26.18
C LYS A 688 -28.02 15.61 24.95
N VAL A 689 -28.69 14.48 25.07
CA VAL A 689 -29.59 13.97 24.04
C VAL A 689 -30.96 14.55 24.33
N PHE A 690 -31.49 15.35 23.41
CA PHE A 690 -32.80 15.93 23.55
C PHE A 690 -33.87 14.89 23.22
N ARG A 691 -34.98 14.92 23.97
CA ARG A 691 -36.08 14.00 23.71
C ARG A 691 -36.56 14.12 22.26
N PRO A 692 -37.01 13.00 21.66
CA PRO A 692 -37.41 12.99 20.26
C PRO A 692 -38.48 14.01 19.94
N ILE A 693 -38.33 14.68 18.81
CA ILE A 693 -39.31 15.63 18.31
C ILE A 693 -40.29 14.83 17.44
N VAL A 694 -41.44 14.54 18.01
CA VAL A 694 -42.47 13.69 17.40
C VAL A 694 -43.18 14.42 16.26
N LYS A 695 -43.41 13.72 15.19
CA LYS A 695 -44.07 14.12 13.95
C LYS A 695 -45.48 14.61 14.17
N LYS A 696 -45.78 15.85 13.77
CA LYS A 696 -47.18 16.37 13.66
C LYS A 696 -47.67 16.52 12.22
N SER A 697 -46.81 16.29 11.23
CA SER A 697 -47.10 16.39 9.81
C SER A 697 -46.11 15.53 9.01
N ASN A 698 -45.92 15.74 7.73
CA ASN A 698 -45.02 14.97 6.86
C ASN A 698 -43.49 15.09 7.16
N GLU A 699 -43.10 15.59 8.33
CA GLU A 699 -41.68 15.62 8.79
C GLU A 699 -41.37 14.39 9.62
N GLU A 700 -40.16 13.98 9.59
CA GLU A 700 -39.68 12.77 10.26
C GLU A 700 -39.28 13.06 11.71
N GLU A 701 -39.44 12.07 12.56
CA GLU A 701 -38.98 12.13 13.93
C GLU A 701 -37.46 12.10 13.99
N THR A 702 -36.86 13.05 14.73
CA THR A 702 -35.42 13.13 14.90
C THR A 702 -35.06 13.51 16.33
N MET A 703 -33.92 13.08 16.80
CA MET A 703 -33.28 13.53 18.03
C MET A 703 -32.17 14.53 17.72
N CYS A 704 -32.10 15.59 18.52
CA CYS A 704 -30.97 16.49 18.49
C CYS A 704 -30.00 16.15 19.62
N VAL A 705 -28.74 16.48 19.46
CA VAL A 705 -27.68 16.19 20.44
C VAL A 705 -26.82 17.43 20.65
N MET A 706 -26.62 17.80 21.90
CA MET A 706 -25.71 18.86 22.33
C MET A 706 -24.47 18.22 22.94
N LEU A 707 -23.30 18.58 22.44
CA LEU A 707 -22.01 18.21 22.99
C LEU A 707 -21.43 19.44 23.70
N SER A 708 -21.07 19.31 24.98
CA SER A 708 -20.56 20.46 25.76
C SER A 708 -19.23 20.09 26.44
N ALA A 709 -18.25 21.01 26.38
CA ALA A 709 -16.95 20.90 27.04
C ALA A 709 -16.50 22.28 27.51
N GLY A 710 -16.58 22.52 28.85
CA GLY A 710 -16.39 23.87 29.42
C GLY A 710 -17.41 24.84 28.86
N GLU A 711 -16.95 25.94 28.25
CA GLU A 711 -17.83 26.92 27.59
C GLU A 711 -18.18 26.56 26.13
N PHE A 712 -17.51 25.56 25.55
CA PHE A 712 -17.76 25.14 24.17
C PHE A 712 -19.01 24.28 24.07
N ASN A 713 -19.88 24.60 23.11
CA ASN A 713 -21.11 23.85 22.80
C ASN A 713 -21.20 23.56 21.31
N ALA A 714 -21.53 22.31 20.98
CA ALA A 714 -21.77 21.88 19.63
C ALA A 714 -23.16 21.25 19.50
N LEU A 715 -23.98 21.74 18.57
CA LEU A 715 -25.32 21.23 18.33
C LEU A 715 -25.37 20.37 17.05
N VAL A 716 -25.82 19.13 17.19
CA VAL A 716 -26.13 18.22 16.09
C VAL A 716 -27.64 18.09 15.99
N THR A 717 -28.23 18.50 14.87
CA THR A 717 -29.68 18.55 14.69
C THR A 717 -30.24 17.35 13.92
N GLY A 718 -29.39 16.40 13.46
CA GLY A 718 -29.83 15.31 12.57
C GLY A 718 -30.53 15.86 11.34
N ASP A 719 -31.66 15.28 10.97
CA ASP A 719 -32.48 15.73 9.84
C ASP A 719 -33.63 16.66 10.23
N ALA A 720 -33.48 17.41 11.36
CA ALA A 720 -34.47 18.38 11.80
C ALA A 720 -34.77 19.38 10.68
N ALA A 721 -36.06 19.53 10.36
CA ALA A 721 -36.55 20.56 9.49
C ALA A 721 -37.02 21.80 10.31
N PHE A 722 -37.39 22.90 9.67
CA PHE A 722 -37.78 24.17 10.31
C PHE A 722 -38.78 24.06 11.47
N ILE A 723 -39.74 23.11 11.34
CA ILE A 723 -40.75 22.90 12.40
C ILE A 723 -40.12 22.25 13.61
N SER A 724 -39.28 21.22 13.38
CA SER A 724 -38.56 20.52 14.43
C SER A 724 -37.55 21.44 15.13
N GLU A 725 -36.84 22.26 14.38
CA GLU A 725 -35.92 23.28 14.92
C GLU A 725 -36.67 24.32 15.80
N ARG A 726 -37.86 24.75 15.36
CA ARG A 726 -38.71 25.66 16.16
C ARG A 726 -39.13 24.99 17.46
N ILE A 727 -39.60 23.77 17.40
CA ILE A 727 -40.03 23.01 18.58
C ILE A 727 -38.89 22.88 19.57
N LEU A 728 -37.64 22.59 19.05
CA LEU A 728 -36.45 22.52 19.88
C LEU A 728 -36.21 23.86 20.62
N THR A 729 -36.20 24.97 19.90
CA THR A 729 -35.94 26.29 20.46
C THR A 729 -37.05 26.80 21.40
N GLU A 730 -38.30 26.33 21.23
CA GLU A 730 -39.42 26.66 22.14
C GLU A 730 -39.40 25.82 23.42
N ARG A 731 -38.84 24.60 23.37
CA ARG A 731 -38.79 23.65 24.51
C ARG A 731 -37.57 23.83 25.37
N GLU A 732 -36.44 24.14 24.74
CA GLU A 732 -35.12 24.15 25.33
C GLU A 732 -34.49 25.55 25.20
N GLU A 733 -33.96 26.05 26.28
CA GLU A 733 -33.12 27.24 26.26
C GLU A 733 -31.71 26.84 25.76
N LEU A 734 -31.43 27.15 24.48
CA LEU A 734 -30.14 26.82 23.88
C LEU A 734 -29.10 27.88 24.29
N PRO A 735 -27.90 27.45 24.72
CA PRO A 735 -26.79 28.39 24.91
C PRO A 735 -26.32 28.92 23.55
N ASP A 736 -25.50 29.95 23.54
CA ASP A 736 -24.70 30.31 22.37
C ASP A 736 -23.80 29.11 22.07
N ILE A 737 -23.71 28.70 20.78
CA ILE A 737 -22.93 27.54 20.38
C ILE A 737 -21.77 27.95 19.47
N GLU A 738 -20.63 27.31 19.63
CA GLU A 738 -19.47 27.54 18.77
C GLU A 738 -19.60 26.73 17.48
N LEU A 739 -20.23 25.55 17.55
CA LEU A 739 -20.34 24.62 16.41
C LEU A 739 -21.76 24.14 16.13
N LEU A 740 -22.22 24.32 14.91
CA LEU A 740 -23.45 23.73 14.41
C LEU A 740 -23.15 22.68 13.36
N VAL A 741 -23.63 21.44 13.56
CA VAL A 741 -23.76 20.49 12.45
C VAL A 741 -25.07 20.76 11.73
N ALA A 742 -24.96 21.26 10.50
CA ALA A 742 -26.11 21.71 9.74
C ALA A 742 -27.07 20.55 9.43
N GLY A 743 -28.36 20.77 9.72
CA GLY A 743 -29.39 19.76 9.60
C GLY A 743 -29.58 19.25 8.17
N HIS A 744 -29.93 17.97 8.04
CA HIS A 744 -30.35 17.33 6.80
C HIS A 744 -29.37 17.60 5.64
N HIS A 745 -28.07 17.47 5.92
CA HIS A 745 -26.97 17.66 4.96
C HIS A 745 -26.96 19.03 4.26
N GLY A 746 -27.51 20.07 4.92
CA GLY A 746 -27.65 21.40 4.34
C GLY A 746 -28.85 21.55 3.41
N SER A 747 -29.92 20.82 3.66
CA SER A 747 -31.21 20.96 2.95
C SER A 747 -31.74 22.40 3.03
N ARG A 748 -32.46 22.84 2.00
CA ARG A 748 -33.13 24.14 1.99
C ARG A 748 -34.19 24.29 3.08
N LYS A 749 -34.70 23.17 3.63
CA LYS A 749 -35.76 23.13 4.65
C LYS A 749 -35.22 23.02 6.08
N SER A 750 -33.94 23.04 6.28
CA SER A 750 -33.25 22.91 7.57
C SER A 750 -32.32 24.09 7.81
N THR A 751 -31.77 24.17 9.01
CA THR A 751 -30.84 25.24 9.43
C THR A 751 -31.48 26.60 9.19
N GLY A 752 -32.68 26.77 9.80
CA GLY A 752 -33.55 27.94 9.63
C GLY A 752 -33.17 29.13 10.49
N ASP A 753 -33.73 30.27 10.15
CA ASP A 753 -33.44 31.54 10.85
C ASP A 753 -33.75 31.46 12.35
N VAL A 754 -34.83 30.79 12.77
CA VAL A 754 -35.21 30.63 14.18
C VAL A 754 -34.12 29.90 14.99
N LEU A 755 -33.57 28.83 14.43
CA LEU A 755 -32.50 28.07 15.07
C LEU A 755 -31.21 28.91 15.11
N LEU A 756 -30.84 29.54 13.99
CA LEU A 756 -29.62 30.34 13.89
C LEU A 756 -29.62 31.57 14.80
N ASP A 757 -30.79 32.20 14.98
CA ASP A 757 -30.96 33.37 15.87
C ASP A 757 -30.96 32.96 17.35
N ALA A 758 -31.45 31.74 17.67
CA ALA A 758 -31.46 31.20 19.03
C ALA A 758 -30.08 30.67 19.45
N ALA A 759 -29.41 29.93 18.60
CA ALA A 759 -28.17 29.21 18.91
C ALA A 759 -26.87 29.98 18.56
N ARG A 760 -26.93 30.94 17.65
CA ARG A 760 -25.84 31.86 17.23
C ARG A 760 -24.49 31.17 16.96
N PRO A 761 -24.44 30.18 16.09
CA PRO A 761 -23.22 29.44 15.85
C PRO A 761 -22.11 30.30 15.22
N GLU A 762 -20.86 30.07 15.63
CA GLU A 762 -19.68 30.69 15.00
C GLU A 762 -19.26 29.89 13.76
N VAL A 763 -19.34 28.58 13.84
CA VAL A 763 -18.94 27.65 12.79
C VAL A 763 -20.08 26.69 12.45
N ALA A 764 -20.31 26.47 11.18
CA ALA A 764 -21.20 25.42 10.68
C ALA A 764 -20.43 24.37 9.90
N VAL A 765 -20.61 23.08 10.23
CA VAL A 765 -20.07 21.97 9.45
C VAL A 765 -21.20 21.23 8.78
N ILE A 766 -21.08 21.00 7.48
CA ILE A 766 -22.09 20.32 6.65
C ILE A 766 -21.53 18.98 6.22
N SER A 767 -22.16 17.88 6.68
CA SER A 767 -21.89 16.54 6.18
C SER A 767 -22.61 16.33 4.88
N SER A 768 -21.89 16.26 3.75
CA SER A 768 -22.47 16.10 2.41
C SER A 768 -21.51 15.39 1.45
N GLY A 769 -22.06 14.83 0.38
CA GLY A 769 -21.29 14.18 -0.69
C GLY A 769 -21.89 14.44 -2.05
N GLU A 770 -21.46 13.69 -3.08
CA GLU A 770 -22.10 13.71 -4.38
C GLU A 770 -23.54 13.22 -4.24
N ASN A 771 -24.51 14.06 -4.58
CA ASN A 771 -25.92 13.79 -4.45
C ASN A 771 -26.72 14.41 -5.60
N SER A 772 -27.93 13.87 -5.84
CA SER A 772 -28.89 14.40 -6.81
C SER A 772 -29.94 15.33 -6.17
N TYR A 773 -29.87 15.54 -4.84
CA TYR A 773 -30.85 16.35 -4.08
C TYR A 773 -30.50 17.84 -4.09
N GLY A 774 -29.30 18.21 -4.52
CA GLY A 774 -28.79 19.57 -4.51
C GLY A 774 -28.38 20.05 -3.12
N HIS A 775 -27.93 19.13 -2.24
CA HIS A 775 -27.40 19.45 -0.92
C HIS A 775 -25.88 19.62 -0.95
N PRO A 776 -25.30 20.61 -0.19
CA PRO A 776 -26.04 21.66 0.53
C PRO A 776 -26.64 22.66 -0.45
N SER A 777 -27.86 23.15 -0.13
CA SER A 777 -28.57 24.10 -0.97
C SER A 777 -27.97 25.52 -0.88
N GLU A 778 -28.11 26.30 -1.95
CA GLU A 778 -27.61 27.68 -1.98
C GLU A 778 -28.35 28.56 -0.95
N GLU A 779 -29.63 28.27 -0.67
CA GLU A 779 -30.42 28.97 0.35
C GLU A 779 -29.84 28.77 1.75
N THR A 780 -29.47 27.54 2.11
CA THR A 780 -28.85 27.23 3.41
C THR A 780 -27.47 27.88 3.51
N LEU A 781 -26.65 27.77 2.46
CA LEU A 781 -25.35 28.46 2.41
C LEU A 781 -25.50 29.97 2.50
N GLY A 782 -26.56 30.53 1.87
CA GLY A 782 -26.89 31.97 1.93
C GLY A 782 -27.25 32.44 3.35
N ARG A 783 -28.10 31.67 4.08
CA ARG A 783 -28.47 31.97 5.48
C ARG A 783 -27.27 32.02 6.42
N LEU A 784 -26.39 31.02 6.29
CA LEU A 784 -25.16 30.92 7.09
C LEU A 784 -24.20 32.09 6.78
N LYS A 785 -23.95 32.35 5.50
CA LYS A 785 -23.07 33.46 5.07
C LYS A 785 -23.61 34.83 5.50
N ALA A 786 -24.92 35.07 5.43
CA ALA A 786 -25.55 36.33 5.82
C ALA A 786 -25.35 36.68 7.31
N ARG A 787 -25.07 35.66 8.15
CA ARG A 787 -24.75 35.81 9.58
C ARG A 787 -23.27 35.79 9.89
N GLY A 788 -22.40 35.67 8.86
CA GLY A 788 -20.94 35.65 9.05
C GLY A 788 -20.42 34.32 9.63
N ILE A 789 -21.22 33.26 9.55
CA ILE A 789 -20.85 31.94 10.08
C ILE A 789 -19.83 31.25 9.13
N ASP A 790 -18.73 30.76 9.67
CA ASP A 790 -17.73 30.03 8.93
C ASP A 790 -18.24 28.64 8.52
N ILE A 791 -18.10 28.27 7.24
CA ILE A 791 -18.69 27.06 6.68
C ILE A 791 -17.60 26.08 6.29
N TYR A 792 -17.63 24.89 6.89
CA TYR A 792 -16.85 23.73 6.51
C TYR A 792 -17.75 22.65 5.92
N ARG A 793 -17.24 21.91 4.92
CA ARG A 793 -18.02 20.90 4.22
C ARG A 793 -17.18 19.62 4.02
N THR A 794 -17.73 18.47 4.39
CA THR A 794 -17.00 17.20 4.23
C THR A 794 -16.72 16.85 2.77
N ASP A 795 -17.59 17.27 1.83
CA ASP A 795 -17.36 17.08 0.39
C ASP A 795 -16.21 17.90 -0.19
N LYS A 796 -15.76 18.96 0.50
CA LYS A 796 -14.63 19.82 0.08
C LYS A 796 -13.36 19.60 0.89
N GLN A 797 -13.47 19.50 2.22
CA GLN A 797 -12.34 19.39 3.14
C GLN A 797 -12.01 17.95 3.56
N GLY A 798 -12.88 16.95 3.22
CA GLY A 798 -12.75 15.61 3.78
C GLY A 798 -13.29 15.55 5.21
N THR A 799 -12.78 14.64 6.03
CA THR A 799 -13.14 14.58 7.47
C THR A 799 -12.72 15.86 8.18
N VAL A 800 -13.66 16.51 8.87
CA VAL A 800 -13.44 17.71 9.66
C VAL A 800 -13.25 17.30 11.12
N GLU A 801 -12.08 17.57 11.69
CA GLU A 801 -11.76 17.26 13.10
C GLU A 801 -11.61 18.57 13.88
N ILE A 802 -12.35 18.70 14.97
CA ILE A 802 -12.36 19.85 15.87
C ILE A 802 -11.86 19.37 17.23
N ARG A 803 -10.83 20.02 17.75
CA ARG A 803 -10.31 19.77 19.09
C ARG A 803 -10.66 20.93 19.99
N VAL A 804 -11.38 20.61 21.05
CA VAL A 804 -11.77 21.54 22.08
C VAL A 804 -10.75 21.48 23.20
N LYS A 805 -10.24 22.65 23.61
CA LYS A 805 -9.40 22.82 24.80
C LYS A 805 -10.03 23.93 25.64
N SER A 806 -10.37 23.63 26.89
CA SER A 806 -10.83 24.61 27.87
C SER A 806 -9.71 25.50 28.36
#